data_e8d3a6f21f4ff58af9419292a3072339
#
_entry.id   e8d3a6f21f4ff58af9419292a3072339
#
_cell.length_a   1.000
_cell.length_b   1.000
_cell.length_c   1.000
_cell.angle_alpha   90.00
_cell.angle_beta   90.00
_cell.angle_gamma   90.00
#
_symmetry.space_group_name_H-M   'P 1'
#
loop_
_entity.id
_entity.type
_entity.pdbx_description
1 polymer ?
#
loop_
_entity_poly.entity_id
_entity_poly.type
_entity_poly.pdbx_seq_one_letter_code
_entity_poly.pdbx_strand_id
1 'polypeptide(L)'
;MDDEKKDIMPSDHSDYKPVNRFDASAVHHLSGMYQNWFLDYASYVILERAVPHIEDGLKPVQRRILHSMKRMDDGRFNKVANIVGHTMQFHPHGDASIGDALVQMGQKDLLVDCQGNWGNILTGDRAAAPRYIEARLSKFALDVVFNPKTTDWQLSYDGRNKEPITLPAKFPLLLAQGAEGIAVGLSSKILPHNLVEICDAAIAYLRGEEFHLYPDFPTGGSIDVAKYNDGQRGGTVKVRAKIEKLDQKTIVIREIPFSKTTSTLIDSILKAIEKGKIKAKKVDDNTAAEVEIQVHLAPGVSSDKTIDALYAFSDCEINISPNCCVIEDNKPCFLTVSDVLRHSTDSTMGLLRRELQIRQAELEEQLLFSSLERIFIEERIYKEKKFEQAKSQDEVVDFIDSKLEPFKNQVFRVQDFEYSFHREITRDDILRLLEIKMQRILKYNKDKADELIARIKAELAEIEYDLAHMTDVTIHWFEFLREKYGKDHPRRTEIRNFDTIEASKVVEANQKLYINRAEGFIGTGLKKDEFVCNCSDIDDIIVFFKDGKYKMVHAADKIFVGKNILHVQVFKKNDKRTIYNVVYRDGKAGAAYIKRFFVPTMTAGREYDCTQGTAGSRILYFTANPNGEAEVIKVTLEANPRLKRIFIEKDFSEIAIKGRASKGNLLTRNPIHRIGLKSHGHSTLGGRKVWYDPDVNRLNYDEHCLLYTSDAADDAMNV
;
A
#
# COMPACT_ATOMS: atom_id res chain seq x y z
N MET A 1 -27.00 34.57 -26.19
CA MET A 1 -26.97 33.14 -26.54
C MET A 1 -26.69 32.43 -25.24
N ASP A 2 -27.78 32.03 -24.62
CA ASP A 2 -27.81 31.51 -23.27
C ASP A 2 -27.53 30.01 -23.33
N ASP A 3 -26.37 29.59 -22.78
CA ASP A 3 -26.09 28.18 -22.51
C ASP A 3 -26.67 27.85 -21.12
N GLU A 4 -27.82 27.21 -21.13
CA GLU A 4 -28.43 26.61 -19.96
C GLU A 4 -27.51 25.53 -19.40
N LYS A 5 -26.92 25.81 -18.26
CA LYS A 5 -26.38 24.78 -17.35
C LYS A 5 -27.57 23.98 -16.82
N LYS A 6 -27.81 22.80 -17.40
CA LYS A 6 -28.70 21.82 -16.78
C LYS A 6 -28.07 21.34 -15.46
N ASP A 7 -28.64 21.78 -14.36
CA ASP A 7 -28.42 21.21 -13.05
C ASP A 7 -28.78 19.72 -13.08
N ILE A 8 -27.79 18.85 -12.94
CA ILE A 8 -28.01 17.42 -12.76
C ILE A 8 -28.32 17.24 -11.27
N MET A 9 -29.59 17.35 -10.90
CA MET A 9 -30.08 16.90 -9.60
C MET A 9 -29.98 15.38 -9.52
N PRO A 10 -29.53 14.79 -8.40
CA PRO A 10 -29.68 13.35 -8.19
C PRO A 10 -31.15 13.01 -8.17
N SER A 11 -31.58 12.12 -9.05
CA SER A 11 -32.97 11.65 -9.08
C SER A 11 -33.32 10.99 -7.76
N ASP A 12 -34.37 11.49 -7.14
CA ASP A 12 -34.99 10.94 -5.95
C ASP A 12 -35.35 9.47 -6.18
N HIS A 13 -34.70 8.56 -5.45
CA HIS A 13 -34.93 7.11 -5.56
C HIS A 13 -36.28 6.66 -4.95
N SER A 14 -37.19 7.60 -4.63
CA SER A 14 -38.50 7.29 -4.07
C SER A 14 -39.52 6.74 -5.09
N ASP A 15 -39.20 6.74 -6.38
CA ASP A 15 -40.09 6.27 -7.44
C ASP A 15 -39.94 4.80 -7.83
N TYR A 16 -39.35 3.94 -6.95
CA TYR A 16 -39.39 2.51 -7.21
C TYR A 16 -40.82 1.98 -7.03
N LYS A 17 -41.60 1.95 -8.13
CA LYS A 17 -42.84 1.19 -8.22
C LYS A 17 -42.49 -0.26 -8.50
N PRO A 18 -42.97 -1.23 -7.65
CA PRO A 18 -42.74 -2.63 -7.95
C PRO A 18 -43.37 -2.96 -9.32
N VAL A 19 -42.54 -3.44 -10.25
CA VAL A 19 -42.95 -3.80 -11.59
C VAL A 19 -43.94 -4.95 -11.53
N ASN A 20 -45.18 -4.74 -11.99
CA ASN A 20 -46.15 -5.81 -12.13
C ASN A 20 -45.64 -6.72 -13.30
N ARG A 21 -45.42 -8.01 -13.02
CA ARG A 21 -44.82 -8.97 -13.97
C ARG A 21 -45.57 -9.11 -15.31
N PHE A 22 -46.74 -8.51 -15.44
CA PHE A 22 -47.60 -8.56 -16.63
C PHE A 22 -47.76 -7.23 -17.38
N ASP A 23 -47.06 -6.17 -16.94
CA ASP A 23 -47.12 -4.88 -17.63
C ASP A 23 -45.93 -4.74 -18.58
N ALA A 24 -46.22 -4.90 -19.88
CA ALA A 24 -45.22 -4.76 -20.94
C ALA A 24 -44.64 -3.34 -21.06
N SER A 25 -45.32 -2.32 -20.51
CA SER A 25 -44.83 -0.94 -20.47
C SER A 25 -43.73 -0.71 -19.45
N ALA A 26 -43.57 -1.65 -18.51
CA ALA A 26 -42.53 -1.64 -17.47
C ALA A 26 -41.30 -2.47 -17.81
N VAL A 27 -41.15 -2.96 -19.04
CA VAL A 27 -39.96 -3.70 -19.48
C VAL A 27 -38.80 -2.73 -19.73
N HIS A 28 -37.81 -2.78 -18.83
CA HIS A 28 -36.56 -2.06 -19.00
C HIS A 28 -35.53 -2.94 -19.74
N HIS A 29 -34.97 -2.45 -20.84
CA HIS A 29 -33.89 -3.15 -21.51
C HIS A 29 -32.63 -3.17 -20.65
N LEU A 30 -31.97 -4.32 -20.54
CA LEU A 30 -30.73 -4.50 -19.77
C LEU A 30 -29.64 -3.50 -20.18
N SER A 31 -29.57 -3.17 -21.49
CA SER A 31 -28.65 -2.14 -22.01
C SER A 31 -28.91 -0.77 -21.40
N GLY A 32 -30.17 -0.34 -21.26
CA GLY A 32 -30.53 0.93 -20.63
C GLY A 32 -30.25 0.94 -19.12
N MET A 33 -30.43 -0.19 -18.43
CA MET A 33 -30.05 -0.31 -17.03
C MET A 33 -28.52 -0.16 -16.84
N TYR A 34 -27.71 -0.78 -17.70
CA TYR A 34 -26.25 -0.61 -17.66
C TYR A 34 -25.81 0.79 -18.05
N GLN A 35 -26.42 1.35 -19.09
CA GLN A 35 -26.01 2.64 -19.65
C GLN A 35 -26.38 3.83 -18.73
N ASN A 36 -27.50 3.76 -18.02
CA ASN A 36 -27.97 4.86 -17.18
C ASN A 36 -27.77 4.55 -15.70
N TRP A 37 -28.49 3.56 -15.15
CA TRP A 37 -28.52 3.35 -13.70
C TRP A 37 -27.21 2.83 -13.10
N PHE A 38 -26.57 1.86 -13.76
CA PHE A 38 -25.32 1.32 -13.28
C PHE A 38 -24.17 2.32 -13.39
N LEU A 39 -24.13 3.08 -14.50
CA LEU A 39 -23.09 4.08 -14.71
C LEU A 39 -23.25 5.23 -13.70
N ASP A 40 -24.48 5.73 -13.48
CA ASP A 40 -24.74 6.78 -12.49
C ASP A 40 -24.38 6.32 -11.10
N TYR A 41 -24.77 5.10 -10.72
CA TYR A 41 -24.40 4.54 -9.42
C TYR A 41 -22.87 4.34 -9.30
N ALA A 42 -22.21 3.83 -10.33
CA ALA A 42 -20.77 3.65 -10.34
C ALA A 42 -20.04 5.00 -10.21
N SER A 43 -20.47 6.02 -10.95
CA SER A 43 -19.92 7.38 -10.84
C SER A 43 -20.11 7.95 -9.44
N TYR A 44 -21.29 7.83 -8.88
CA TYR A 44 -21.58 8.26 -7.50
C TYR A 44 -20.66 7.57 -6.48
N VAL A 45 -20.49 6.24 -6.57
CA VAL A 45 -19.63 5.50 -5.64
C VAL A 45 -18.17 5.91 -5.78
N ILE A 46 -17.70 6.21 -6.98
CA ILE A 46 -16.33 6.66 -7.24
C ILE A 46 -16.13 8.07 -6.69
N LEU A 47 -16.95 9.05 -7.11
CA LEU A 47 -16.74 10.47 -6.86
C LEU A 47 -17.16 10.88 -5.44
N GLU A 48 -18.29 10.32 -4.94
CA GLU A 48 -18.93 10.81 -3.73
C GLU A 48 -18.81 9.88 -2.50
N ARG A 49 -18.04 8.77 -2.62
CA ARG A 49 -17.96 7.82 -1.50
C ARG A 49 -16.58 7.22 -1.25
N ALA A 50 -15.99 6.57 -2.24
CA ALA A 50 -14.89 5.63 -2.01
C ALA A 50 -13.50 6.23 -2.20
N VAL A 51 -13.35 7.16 -3.14
CA VAL A 51 -12.06 7.72 -3.55
C VAL A 51 -11.86 9.10 -2.91
N PRO A 52 -10.69 9.38 -2.31
CA PRO A 52 -10.41 10.69 -1.72
C PRO A 52 -10.14 11.75 -2.81
N HIS A 53 -10.48 13.01 -2.53
CA HIS A 53 -10.10 14.15 -3.36
C HIS A 53 -8.63 14.50 -3.16
N ILE A 54 -7.97 14.95 -4.22
CA ILE A 54 -6.55 15.33 -4.15
C ILE A 54 -6.34 16.61 -3.34
N GLU A 55 -7.27 17.56 -3.40
CA GLU A 55 -7.16 18.88 -2.79
C GLU A 55 -7.05 18.85 -1.26
N ASP A 56 -7.88 18.04 -0.59
CA ASP A 56 -7.90 17.93 0.86
C ASP A 56 -7.56 16.52 1.38
N GLY A 57 -7.37 15.56 0.49
CA GLY A 57 -7.07 14.18 0.85
C GLY A 57 -8.21 13.42 1.54
N LEU A 58 -9.43 13.95 1.49
CA LEU A 58 -10.57 13.45 2.25
C LEU A 58 -11.63 12.83 1.35
N LYS A 59 -12.31 11.84 1.90
CA LYS A 59 -13.58 11.36 1.33
C LYS A 59 -14.71 12.31 1.76
N PRO A 60 -15.83 12.40 1.00
CA PRO A 60 -16.93 13.29 1.33
C PRO A 60 -17.47 13.14 2.76
N VAL A 61 -17.60 11.91 3.26
CA VAL A 61 -18.04 11.68 4.66
C VAL A 61 -17.06 12.27 5.68
N GLN A 62 -15.75 12.14 5.45
CA GLN A 62 -14.72 12.66 6.35
C GLN A 62 -14.74 14.21 6.38
N ARG A 63 -14.85 14.81 5.20
CA ARG A 63 -14.97 16.27 5.03
C ARG A 63 -16.19 16.81 5.77
N ARG A 64 -17.34 16.17 5.63
CA ARG A 64 -18.59 16.55 6.31
C ARG A 64 -18.52 16.37 7.82
N ILE A 65 -17.82 15.34 8.31
CA ILE A 65 -17.54 15.17 9.74
C ILE A 65 -16.69 16.33 10.27
N LEU A 66 -15.58 16.65 9.63
CA LEU A 66 -14.71 17.76 10.05
C LEU A 66 -15.43 19.10 9.99
N HIS A 67 -16.23 19.34 8.94
CA HIS A 67 -17.06 20.53 8.83
C HIS A 67 -18.07 20.63 10.00
N SER A 68 -18.75 19.52 10.33
CA SER A 68 -19.67 19.45 11.46
C SER A 68 -18.96 19.72 12.79
N MET A 69 -17.80 19.10 13.00
CA MET A 69 -16.99 19.32 14.20
C MET A 69 -16.56 20.80 14.31
N LYS A 70 -16.18 21.44 13.18
CA LYS A 70 -15.81 22.86 13.19
C LYS A 70 -16.98 23.78 13.51
N ARG A 71 -18.17 23.47 13.03
CA ARG A 71 -19.39 24.24 13.38
C ARG A 71 -19.79 24.12 14.85
N MET A 72 -19.44 23.01 15.48
CA MET A 72 -19.72 22.72 16.90
C MET A 72 -18.55 23.09 17.83
N ASP A 73 -17.43 23.57 17.26
CA ASP A 73 -16.18 23.78 17.97
C ASP A 73 -16.27 24.93 18.97
N ASP A 74 -16.23 24.59 20.26
CA ASP A 74 -16.10 25.50 21.39
C ASP A 74 -14.87 25.19 22.26
N GLY A 75 -13.94 24.36 21.74
CA GLY A 75 -12.72 23.91 22.40
C GLY A 75 -12.92 22.72 23.36
N ARG A 76 -14.17 22.30 23.64
CA ARG A 76 -14.48 21.18 24.51
C ARG A 76 -14.73 19.89 23.72
N PHE A 77 -14.63 18.76 24.41
CA PHE A 77 -15.03 17.47 23.84
C PHE A 77 -16.55 17.38 23.66
N ASN A 78 -16.98 16.89 22.54
CA ASN A 78 -18.36 16.61 22.19
C ASN A 78 -18.60 15.09 22.08
N LYS A 79 -19.77 14.62 22.52
CA LYS A 79 -20.17 13.21 22.31
C LYS A 79 -20.17 12.89 20.83
N VAL A 80 -19.58 11.75 20.46
CA VAL A 80 -19.57 11.27 19.07
C VAL A 80 -21.00 11.16 18.52
N ALA A 81 -21.96 10.74 19.33
CA ALA A 81 -23.37 10.71 18.93
C ALA A 81 -23.91 12.08 18.48
N ASN A 82 -23.50 13.18 19.15
CA ASN A 82 -23.91 14.53 18.78
C ASN A 82 -23.25 14.98 17.45
N ILE A 83 -21.96 14.65 17.27
CA ILE A 83 -21.24 14.94 16.04
C ILE A 83 -21.87 14.18 14.87
N VAL A 84 -22.19 12.89 15.05
CA VAL A 84 -22.88 12.06 14.06
C VAL A 84 -24.23 12.69 13.68
N GLY A 85 -25.05 13.02 14.67
CA GLY A 85 -26.36 13.66 14.45
C GLY A 85 -26.25 14.99 13.71
N HIS A 86 -25.26 15.83 14.05
CA HIS A 86 -25.01 17.08 13.34
C HIS A 86 -24.52 16.84 11.90
N THR A 87 -23.70 15.82 11.66
CA THR A 87 -23.18 15.47 10.33
C THR A 87 -24.28 15.01 9.37
N MET A 88 -25.35 14.40 9.88
CA MET A 88 -26.52 13.97 9.07
C MET A 88 -27.21 15.11 8.34
N GLN A 89 -27.00 16.38 8.75
CA GLN A 89 -27.47 17.56 8.01
C GLN A 89 -26.77 17.74 6.64
N PHE A 90 -25.62 17.12 6.46
CA PHE A 90 -24.77 17.23 5.27
C PHE A 90 -24.62 15.88 4.55
N HIS A 91 -24.76 14.76 5.26
CA HIS A 91 -24.48 13.42 4.75
C HIS A 91 -25.75 12.56 4.74
N PRO A 92 -26.33 12.26 3.55
CA PRO A 92 -27.61 11.57 3.41
C PRO A 92 -27.48 10.04 3.55
N HIS A 93 -26.70 9.57 4.53
CA HIS A 93 -26.48 8.14 4.79
C HIS A 93 -26.67 7.82 6.28
N GLY A 94 -26.73 6.53 6.61
CA GLY A 94 -26.99 6.07 7.97
C GLY A 94 -25.93 6.52 8.98
N ASP A 95 -26.37 6.82 10.21
CA ASP A 95 -25.58 7.26 11.35
C ASP A 95 -24.41 6.32 11.68
N ALA A 96 -24.61 5.01 11.53
CA ALA A 96 -23.56 4.01 11.76
C ALA A 96 -22.33 4.25 10.86
N SER A 97 -22.54 4.56 9.57
CA SER A 97 -21.45 4.81 8.63
C SER A 97 -20.65 6.08 8.96
N ILE A 98 -21.33 7.10 9.48
CA ILE A 98 -20.70 8.34 9.94
C ILE A 98 -19.89 8.06 11.22
N GLY A 99 -20.47 7.30 12.16
CA GLY A 99 -19.81 6.90 13.39
C GLY A 99 -18.53 6.09 13.13
N ASP A 100 -18.60 5.09 12.25
CA ASP A 100 -17.45 4.27 11.86
C ASP A 100 -16.36 5.09 11.18
N ALA A 101 -16.74 6.04 10.31
CA ALA A 101 -15.78 6.94 9.66
C ALA A 101 -15.08 7.85 10.69
N LEU A 102 -15.83 8.40 11.66
CA LEU A 102 -15.23 9.22 12.71
C LEU A 102 -14.30 8.41 13.61
N VAL A 103 -14.66 7.17 13.95
CA VAL A 103 -13.79 6.27 14.73
C VAL A 103 -12.49 6.02 13.97
N GLN A 104 -12.56 5.69 12.67
CA GLN A 104 -11.35 5.49 11.86
C GLN A 104 -10.48 6.74 11.78
N MET A 105 -11.07 7.94 11.69
CA MET A 105 -10.32 9.20 11.71
C MET A 105 -9.64 9.43 13.06
N GLY A 106 -10.33 9.15 14.17
CA GLY A 106 -9.78 9.28 15.51
C GLY A 106 -8.63 8.31 15.78
N GLN A 107 -8.73 7.07 15.29
CA GLN A 107 -7.68 6.07 15.43
C GLN A 107 -6.38 6.40 14.65
N LYS A 108 -6.43 7.37 13.72
CA LYS A 108 -5.24 7.87 13.01
C LYS A 108 -4.45 8.93 13.80
N ASP A 109 -5.00 9.41 14.91
CA ASP A 109 -4.35 10.31 15.87
C ASP A 109 -3.71 11.56 15.25
N LEU A 110 -4.40 12.20 14.29
CA LEU A 110 -3.91 13.41 13.62
C LEU A 110 -4.91 14.56 13.66
N LEU A 111 -6.14 14.33 13.16
CA LEU A 111 -7.14 15.40 12.98
C LEU A 111 -8.13 15.50 14.15
N VAL A 112 -8.25 14.45 14.94
CA VAL A 112 -9.27 14.32 15.98
C VAL A 112 -8.63 13.88 17.28
N ASP A 113 -8.78 14.70 18.33
CA ASP A 113 -8.49 14.31 19.71
C ASP A 113 -9.61 13.41 20.23
N CYS A 114 -9.25 12.28 20.80
CA CYS A 114 -10.17 11.23 21.23
C CYS A 114 -10.22 11.12 22.76
N GLN A 115 -11.41 10.93 23.32
CA GLN A 115 -11.61 10.63 24.74
C GLN A 115 -12.55 9.44 24.92
N GLY A 116 -12.15 8.50 25.78
CA GLY A 116 -12.89 7.25 26.02
C GLY A 116 -12.29 6.07 25.25
N ASN A 117 -13.05 4.99 25.10
CA ASN A 117 -12.59 3.77 24.41
C ASN A 117 -12.92 3.85 22.91
N TRP A 118 -11.92 4.20 22.10
CA TRP A 118 -12.00 4.28 20.63
C TRP A 118 -11.61 2.98 19.92
N GLY A 119 -11.54 1.86 20.66
CA GLY A 119 -11.04 0.60 20.15
C GLY A 119 -9.51 0.54 20.14
N ASN A 120 -8.96 -0.52 19.57
CA ASN A 120 -7.52 -0.71 19.47
C ASN A 120 -7.17 -1.30 18.10
N ILE A 121 -6.35 -0.59 17.32
CA ILE A 121 -5.91 -1.02 15.99
C ILE A 121 -4.99 -2.24 16.05
N LEU A 122 -4.34 -2.48 17.19
CA LEU A 122 -3.42 -3.61 17.38
C LEU A 122 -4.17 -4.91 17.70
N THR A 123 -5.15 -4.85 18.60
CA THR A 123 -5.94 -6.04 18.99
C THR A 123 -7.16 -6.26 18.11
N GLY A 124 -7.64 -5.22 17.43
CA GLY A 124 -8.87 -5.24 16.64
C GLY A 124 -10.13 -5.04 17.48
N ASP A 125 -9.99 -4.62 18.74
CA ASP A 125 -11.13 -4.29 19.60
C ASP A 125 -11.92 -3.12 19.02
N ARG A 126 -13.23 -3.23 19.09
CA ARG A 126 -14.14 -2.20 18.58
C ARG A 126 -14.24 -1.02 19.55
N ALA A 127 -14.47 0.16 18.99
CA ALA A 127 -14.80 1.33 19.79
C ALA A 127 -16.10 1.12 20.58
N ALA A 128 -16.21 1.80 21.72
CA ALA A 128 -17.46 1.88 22.48
C ALA A 128 -18.55 2.61 21.66
N ALA A 129 -19.80 2.42 22.04
CA ALA A 129 -20.90 3.08 21.34
C ALA A 129 -20.74 4.61 21.35
N PRO A 130 -21.20 5.32 20.28
CA PRO A 130 -21.01 6.77 20.09
C PRO A 130 -21.48 7.65 21.27
N ARG A 131 -22.40 7.17 22.08
CA ARG A 131 -22.90 7.89 23.29
C ARG A 131 -21.90 7.93 24.45
N TYR A 132 -20.87 7.07 24.44
CA TYR A 132 -19.88 6.97 25.53
C TYR A 132 -18.56 7.66 25.21
N ILE A 133 -18.19 7.75 23.94
CA ILE A 133 -16.92 8.33 23.48
C ILE A 133 -17.11 9.78 23.05
N GLU A 134 -16.03 10.56 23.15
CA GLU A 134 -16.05 11.99 22.88
C GLU A 134 -14.89 12.36 21.96
N ALA A 135 -15.10 13.39 21.14
CA ALA A 135 -14.14 13.91 20.19
C ALA A 135 -14.13 15.43 20.16
N ARG A 136 -12.99 16.00 19.80
CA ARG A 136 -12.83 17.39 19.37
C ARG A 136 -11.80 17.49 18.26
N LEU A 137 -11.75 18.61 17.57
CA LEU A 137 -10.68 18.88 16.59
C LEU A 137 -9.34 19.01 17.30
N SER A 138 -8.30 18.38 16.72
CA SER A 138 -6.94 18.55 17.19
C SER A 138 -6.43 19.97 16.88
N LYS A 139 -5.37 20.41 17.58
CA LYS A 139 -4.72 21.68 17.26
C LYS A 139 -4.13 21.66 15.85
N PHE A 140 -3.61 20.53 15.41
CA PHE A 140 -3.13 20.35 14.04
C PHE A 140 -4.25 20.57 13.02
N ALA A 141 -5.44 19.98 13.23
CA ALA A 141 -6.57 20.19 12.33
C ALA A 141 -7.00 21.65 12.28
N LEU A 142 -7.01 22.35 13.41
CA LEU A 142 -7.40 23.77 13.47
C LEU A 142 -6.42 24.68 12.71
N ASP A 143 -5.11 24.39 12.78
CA ASP A 143 -4.09 25.18 12.09
C ASP A 143 -4.05 24.92 10.58
N VAL A 144 -4.31 23.66 10.18
CA VAL A 144 -4.02 23.19 8.82
C VAL A 144 -5.24 23.16 7.91
N VAL A 145 -6.43 22.83 8.46
CA VAL A 145 -7.58 22.40 7.63
C VAL A 145 -8.60 23.51 7.42
N PHE A 146 -8.70 24.49 8.31
CA PHE A 146 -9.82 25.41 8.32
C PHE A 146 -9.42 26.86 8.08
N ASN A 147 -9.98 27.46 7.04
CA ASN A 147 -10.02 28.90 6.84
C ASN A 147 -11.30 29.26 6.06
N PRO A 148 -12.33 29.85 6.72
CA PRO A 148 -13.59 30.19 6.06
C PRO A 148 -13.45 31.15 4.87
N LYS A 149 -12.39 32.01 4.86
CA LYS A 149 -12.16 33.01 3.82
C LYS A 149 -11.59 32.40 2.53
N THR A 150 -10.89 31.26 2.64
CA THR A 150 -10.31 30.57 1.48
C THR A 150 -11.11 29.30 1.09
N THR A 151 -12.18 28.97 1.82
CA THR A 151 -13.05 27.84 1.54
C THR A 151 -14.06 28.20 0.46
N ASP A 152 -14.20 27.31 -0.54
CA ASP A 152 -15.26 27.38 -1.53
C ASP A 152 -16.47 26.57 -1.05
N TRP A 153 -17.67 27.18 -1.12
CA TRP A 153 -18.89 26.66 -0.50
C TRP A 153 -19.91 26.22 -1.53
N GLN A 154 -20.58 25.12 -1.26
CA GLN A 154 -21.76 24.66 -1.99
C GLN A 154 -22.96 24.44 -1.05
N LEU A 155 -24.14 24.23 -1.62
CA LEU A 155 -25.31 23.85 -0.84
C LEU A 155 -25.24 22.35 -0.45
N SER A 156 -25.73 22.03 0.75
CA SER A 156 -25.93 20.65 1.17
C SER A 156 -26.97 19.94 0.29
N TYR A 157 -27.03 18.62 0.35
CA TYR A 157 -27.93 17.79 -0.44
C TYR A 157 -29.42 18.23 -0.36
N ASP A 158 -29.83 18.82 0.77
CA ASP A 158 -31.19 19.30 1.00
C ASP A 158 -31.38 20.81 0.72
N GLY A 159 -30.31 21.49 0.29
CA GLY A 159 -30.30 22.92 -0.03
C GLY A 159 -30.42 23.86 1.17
N ARG A 160 -30.48 23.34 2.41
CA ARG A 160 -30.74 24.16 3.62
C ARG A 160 -29.46 24.74 4.23
N ASN A 161 -28.36 24.07 4.07
CA ASN A 161 -27.07 24.44 4.65
C ASN A 161 -26.01 24.64 3.58
N LYS A 162 -24.90 25.28 3.95
CA LYS A 162 -23.68 25.33 3.14
C LYS A 162 -22.67 24.34 3.67
N GLU A 163 -22.03 23.60 2.78
CA GLU A 163 -20.91 22.71 3.08
C GLU A 163 -19.71 23.06 2.18
N PRO A 164 -18.46 22.79 2.60
CA PRO A 164 -17.28 23.02 1.76
C PRO A 164 -17.26 22.05 0.57
N ILE A 165 -16.90 22.53 -0.61
CA ILE A 165 -16.60 21.68 -1.77
C ILE A 165 -15.39 20.82 -1.42
N THR A 166 -14.28 21.46 -1.04
CA THR A 166 -13.09 20.88 -0.43
C THR A 166 -12.66 21.75 0.75
N LEU A 167 -11.94 21.19 1.71
CA LEU A 167 -11.36 21.96 2.79
C LEU A 167 -10.01 22.55 2.34
N PRO A 168 -9.68 23.81 2.74
CA PRO A 168 -8.41 24.44 2.38
C PRO A 168 -7.25 23.86 3.20
N ALA A 169 -6.89 22.61 2.92
CA ALA A 169 -5.87 21.89 3.66
C ALA A 169 -4.46 22.34 3.26
N LYS A 170 -3.73 22.98 4.18
CA LYS A 170 -2.36 23.47 3.98
C LYS A 170 -1.31 22.44 4.38
N PHE A 171 -1.50 21.18 4.00
CA PHE A 171 -0.61 20.06 4.29
C PHE A 171 -1.04 18.85 3.47
N PRO A 172 -0.14 17.95 3.02
CA PRO A 172 -0.46 16.72 2.31
C PRO A 172 -1.17 15.67 3.19
N LEU A 173 -2.40 15.95 3.61
CA LEU A 173 -3.19 15.10 4.53
C LEU A 173 -3.38 13.69 3.99
N LEU A 174 -3.57 13.55 2.67
CA LEU A 174 -3.74 12.26 2.02
C LEU A 174 -2.57 11.31 2.30
N LEU A 175 -1.34 11.84 2.22
CA LEU A 175 -0.14 11.07 2.46
C LEU A 175 0.06 10.75 3.95
N ALA A 176 -0.24 11.70 4.84
CA ALA A 176 -0.10 11.47 6.28
C ALA A 176 -1.10 10.43 6.80
N GLN A 177 -2.36 10.49 6.34
CA GLN A 177 -3.40 9.60 6.83
C GLN A 177 -3.53 8.29 6.05
N GLY A 178 -3.06 8.28 4.80
CA GLY A 178 -3.40 7.23 3.86
C GLY A 178 -4.91 7.12 3.60
N ALA A 179 -5.28 6.41 2.57
CA ALA A 179 -6.68 6.15 2.24
C ALA A 179 -6.84 4.77 1.63
N GLU A 180 -7.92 4.08 2.00
CA GLU A 180 -8.32 2.83 1.38
C GLU A 180 -9.80 2.90 1.01
N GLY A 181 -10.15 2.56 -0.23
CA GLY A 181 -11.52 2.56 -0.70
C GLY A 181 -11.71 1.63 -1.89
N ILE A 182 -12.85 0.96 -1.91
CA ILE A 182 -13.25 0.06 -3.00
C ILE A 182 -14.48 0.70 -3.65
N ALA A 183 -14.33 1.03 -4.92
CA ALA A 183 -15.40 1.54 -5.76
C ALA A 183 -15.79 0.53 -6.85
N VAL A 184 -16.67 0.91 -7.75
CA VAL A 184 -17.06 0.07 -8.88
C VAL A 184 -15.99 0.14 -9.97
N GLY A 185 -15.28 -0.97 -10.18
CA GLY A 185 -14.20 -1.05 -11.18
C GLY A 185 -12.89 -0.37 -10.80
N LEU A 186 -12.86 0.35 -9.69
CA LEU A 186 -11.71 1.09 -9.18
C LEU A 186 -11.47 0.79 -7.69
N SER A 187 -10.23 0.93 -7.27
CA SER A 187 -9.88 0.92 -5.85
C SER A 187 -8.77 1.94 -5.59
N SER A 188 -8.79 2.54 -4.42
CA SER A 188 -7.70 3.37 -3.91
C SER A 188 -7.06 2.68 -2.71
N LYS A 189 -5.74 2.62 -2.68
CA LYS A 189 -4.96 2.13 -1.53
C LYS A 189 -3.69 2.94 -1.41
N ILE A 190 -3.79 4.04 -0.69
CA ILE A 190 -2.71 4.98 -0.42
C ILE A 190 -2.22 4.70 0.99
N LEU A 191 -0.94 4.38 1.12
CA LEU A 191 -0.34 4.03 2.42
C LEU A 191 -0.03 5.30 3.19
N PRO A 192 -0.09 5.28 4.54
CA PRO A 192 0.29 6.43 5.36
C PRO A 192 1.80 6.62 5.37
N HIS A 193 2.22 7.90 5.50
CA HIS A 193 3.61 8.32 5.57
C HIS A 193 3.86 9.17 6.81
N ASN A 194 5.10 9.29 7.23
CA ASN A 194 5.49 10.03 8.40
C ASN A 194 5.33 11.54 8.20
N LEU A 195 4.76 12.25 9.19
CA LEU A 195 4.51 13.69 9.15
C LEU A 195 5.79 14.51 8.95
N VAL A 196 6.85 14.15 9.66
CA VAL A 196 8.15 14.86 9.58
C VAL A 196 8.76 14.69 8.20
N GLU A 197 8.76 13.46 7.67
CA GLU A 197 9.29 13.15 6.33
C GLU A 197 8.47 13.82 5.21
N ILE A 198 7.15 13.97 5.39
CA ILE A 198 6.31 14.74 4.46
C ILE A 198 6.73 16.21 4.45
N CYS A 199 6.95 16.84 5.63
CA CYS A 199 7.43 18.21 5.70
C CYS A 199 8.82 18.35 5.05
N ASP A 200 9.75 17.45 5.35
CA ASP A 200 11.10 17.48 4.79
C ASP A 200 11.08 17.30 3.26
N ALA A 201 10.23 16.40 2.74
CA ALA A 201 10.07 16.19 1.32
C ALA A 201 9.41 17.38 0.60
N ALA A 202 8.44 18.05 1.24
CA ALA A 202 7.84 19.29 0.72
C ALA A 202 8.86 20.41 0.65
N ILE A 203 9.70 20.57 1.69
CA ILE A 203 10.79 21.56 1.72
C ILE A 203 11.83 21.26 0.64
N ALA A 204 12.25 20.00 0.48
CA ALA A 204 13.16 19.57 -0.57
C ALA A 204 12.61 19.89 -1.97
N TYR A 205 11.34 19.56 -2.22
CA TYR A 205 10.66 19.92 -3.47
C TYR A 205 10.70 21.43 -3.76
N LEU A 206 10.36 22.26 -2.77
CA LEU A 206 10.38 23.72 -2.91
C LEU A 206 11.78 24.28 -3.18
N ARG A 207 12.82 23.62 -2.70
CA ARG A 207 14.23 23.93 -2.98
C ARG A 207 14.74 23.39 -4.31
N GLY A 208 13.93 22.57 -5.02
CA GLY A 208 14.35 21.88 -6.24
C GLY A 208 15.28 20.69 -6.01
N GLU A 209 15.28 20.12 -4.81
CA GLU A 209 16.07 18.95 -4.41
C GLU A 209 15.29 17.66 -4.65
N GLU A 210 16.00 16.54 -4.81
CA GLU A 210 15.37 15.21 -4.90
C GLU A 210 14.85 14.78 -3.53
N PHE A 211 13.71 14.10 -3.53
CA PHE A 211 13.12 13.53 -2.33
C PHE A 211 12.56 12.13 -2.56
N HIS A 212 12.48 11.35 -1.50
CA HIS A 212 11.84 10.04 -1.49
C HIS A 212 10.96 9.91 -0.26
N LEU A 213 9.74 9.41 -0.46
CA LEU A 213 8.81 9.12 0.63
C LEU A 213 8.49 7.62 0.65
N TYR A 214 8.62 7.04 1.82
CA TYR A 214 8.29 5.63 2.06
C TYR A 214 7.21 5.51 3.14
N PRO A 215 6.34 4.48 3.04
CA PRO A 215 5.29 4.28 4.02
C PRO A 215 5.80 4.19 5.45
N ASP A 216 5.01 4.72 6.39
CA ASP A 216 5.21 4.59 7.82
C ASP A 216 3.91 4.14 8.47
N PHE A 217 3.95 3.02 9.18
CA PHE A 217 2.74 2.39 9.71
C PHE A 217 2.61 2.58 11.23
N PRO A 218 1.41 2.89 11.73
CA PRO A 218 1.17 3.07 13.15
C PRO A 218 1.42 1.80 13.98
N THR A 219 1.41 0.63 13.34
CA THR A 219 1.67 -0.67 13.96
C THR A 219 3.17 -1.02 14.08
N GLY A 220 4.05 -0.19 13.50
CA GLY A 220 5.50 -0.45 13.46
C GLY A 220 5.88 -1.52 12.43
N GLY A 221 6.81 -2.39 12.83
CA GLY A 221 7.35 -3.45 11.99
C GLY A 221 8.50 -2.99 11.09
N SER A 222 8.85 -3.83 10.13
CA SER A 222 9.87 -3.51 9.11
C SER A 222 9.28 -3.60 7.72
N ILE A 223 9.80 -2.78 6.79
CA ILE A 223 9.35 -2.78 5.39
C ILE A 223 10.51 -2.91 4.43
N ASP A 224 10.27 -3.67 3.34
CA ASP A 224 11.13 -3.69 2.16
C ASP A 224 10.41 -2.93 1.04
N VAL A 225 11.03 -1.83 0.63
CA VAL A 225 10.50 -0.86 -0.34
C VAL A 225 11.13 -0.98 -1.73
N ALA A 226 12.00 -1.98 -1.96
CA ALA A 226 12.72 -2.16 -3.23
C ALA A 226 11.79 -2.23 -4.46
N LYS A 227 10.52 -2.63 -4.26
CA LYS A 227 9.50 -2.73 -5.31
C LYS A 227 8.31 -1.79 -5.07
N TYR A 228 8.47 -0.77 -4.27
CA TYR A 228 7.38 0.16 -3.91
C TYR A 228 6.83 0.92 -5.12
N ASN A 229 7.69 1.26 -6.08
CA ASN A 229 7.32 1.97 -7.31
C ASN A 229 6.53 3.26 -7.04
N ASP A 230 6.95 4.04 -6.06
CA ASP A 230 6.34 5.32 -5.66
C ASP A 230 4.81 5.27 -5.48
N GLY A 231 4.31 4.16 -4.93
CA GLY A 231 2.89 3.97 -4.64
C GLY A 231 1.99 3.68 -5.85
N GLN A 232 2.54 3.50 -7.04
CA GLN A 232 1.78 3.18 -8.25
C GLN A 232 1.25 1.75 -8.25
N ARG A 233 0.21 1.55 -9.04
CA ARG A 233 -0.35 0.22 -9.32
C ARG A 233 0.72 -0.72 -9.89
N GLY A 234 0.85 -1.90 -9.31
CA GLY A 234 1.87 -2.89 -9.64
C GLY A 234 3.10 -2.83 -8.73
N GLY A 235 3.26 -1.77 -7.95
CA GLY A 235 4.20 -1.72 -6.84
C GLY A 235 3.83 -2.67 -5.72
N THR A 236 4.80 -3.01 -4.88
CA THR A 236 4.60 -3.90 -3.72
C THR A 236 5.53 -3.51 -2.59
N VAL A 237 5.00 -3.40 -1.40
CA VAL A 237 5.75 -3.26 -0.15
C VAL A 237 5.62 -4.55 0.62
N LYS A 238 6.74 -5.15 1.02
CA LYS A 238 6.74 -6.25 1.97
C LYS A 238 6.81 -5.71 3.37
N VAL A 239 5.95 -6.21 4.24
CA VAL A 239 5.87 -5.80 5.64
C VAL A 239 6.10 -7.00 6.53
N ARG A 240 7.05 -6.90 7.46
CA ARG A 240 7.38 -7.93 8.44
C ARG A 240 7.07 -7.48 9.85
N ALA A 241 6.54 -8.40 10.64
CA ALA A 241 6.47 -8.28 12.09
C ALA A 241 7.87 -8.13 12.68
N LYS A 242 8.00 -7.40 13.79
CA LYS A 242 9.24 -7.37 14.57
C LYS A 242 9.25 -8.53 15.54
N ILE A 243 10.15 -9.46 15.31
CA ILE A 243 10.28 -10.71 16.09
C ILE A 243 11.62 -10.71 16.81
N GLU A 244 11.57 -10.96 18.10
CA GLU A 244 12.75 -11.01 19.00
C GLU A 244 12.84 -12.37 19.66
N LYS A 245 14.07 -12.81 20.00
CA LYS A 245 14.31 -13.99 20.82
C LYS A 245 14.27 -13.55 22.26
N LEU A 246 13.32 -14.06 23.04
CA LEU A 246 13.30 -13.84 24.49
C LEU A 246 14.27 -14.77 25.18
N ASP A 247 14.26 -16.06 24.82
CA ASP A 247 15.17 -17.10 25.29
C ASP A 247 15.34 -18.20 24.23
N GLN A 248 16.03 -19.30 24.60
CA GLN A 248 16.26 -20.44 23.68
C GLN A 248 14.97 -21.20 23.29
N LYS A 249 13.86 -20.98 24.00
CA LYS A 249 12.60 -21.71 23.84
C LYS A 249 11.41 -20.81 23.49
N THR A 250 11.59 -19.51 23.57
CA THR A 250 10.51 -18.53 23.41
C THR A 250 10.92 -17.42 22.47
N ILE A 251 10.07 -17.19 21.48
CA ILE A 251 10.16 -16.06 20.54
C ILE A 251 9.01 -15.11 20.88
N VAL A 252 9.25 -13.80 20.78
CA VAL A 252 8.24 -12.77 21.04
C VAL A 252 8.08 -11.90 19.82
N ILE A 253 6.83 -11.66 19.43
CA ILE A 253 6.46 -10.68 18.40
C ILE A 253 6.11 -9.39 19.13
N ARG A 254 6.84 -8.31 18.83
CA ARG A 254 6.71 -6.99 19.45
C ARG A 254 5.91 -6.01 18.61
N GLU A 255 5.94 -6.15 17.29
CA GLU A 255 5.21 -5.30 16.37
C GLU A 255 4.59 -6.17 15.27
N ILE A 256 3.39 -5.81 14.85
CA ILE A 256 2.61 -6.59 13.87
C ILE A 256 2.58 -5.90 12.51
N PRO A 257 2.44 -6.64 11.41
CA PRO A 257 2.32 -6.05 10.08
C PRO A 257 1.07 -5.19 9.96
N PHE A 258 1.17 -4.09 9.22
CA PHE A 258 0.06 -3.19 8.94
C PHE A 258 -1.16 -3.94 8.38
N SER A 259 -2.35 -3.55 8.77
CA SER A 259 -3.64 -4.20 8.44
C SER A 259 -3.89 -5.56 9.09
N LYS A 260 -3.03 -6.02 10.01
CA LYS A 260 -3.25 -7.21 10.82
C LYS A 260 -3.49 -6.82 12.28
N THR A 261 -4.23 -7.68 12.98
CA THR A 261 -4.43 -7.57 14.44
C THR A 261 -3.75 -8.75 15.13
N THR A 262 -3.52 -8.63 16.44
CA THR A 262 -2.92 -9.75 17.21
C THR A 262 -3.74 -11.02 17.03
N SER A 263 -5.06 -10.94 17.09
CA SER A 263 -5.96 -12.09 16.91
C SER A 263 -5.80 -12.74 15.54
N THR A 264 -5.82 -11.94 14.46
CA THR A 264 -5.68 -12.48 13.09
C THR A 264 -4.30 -13.06 12.83
N LEU A 265 -3.26 -12.47 13.41
CA LEU A 265 -1.89 -12.96 13.32
C LEU A 265 -1.73 -14.29 14.05
N ILE A 266 -2.24 -14.39 15.27
CA ILE A 266 -2.23 -15.63 16.08
C ILE A 266 -2.97 -16.74 15.35
N ASP A 267 -4.16 -16.47 14.79
CA ASP A 267 -4.93 -17.45 13.98
C ASP A 267 -4.12 -17.95 12.78
N SER A 268 -3.40 -17.07 12.12
CA SER A 268 -2.51 -17.43 11.02
C SER A 268 -1.38 -18.35 11.46
N ILE A 269 -0.74 -18.02 12.59
CA ILE A 269 0.34 -18.84 13.20
C ILE A 269 -0.20 -20.21 13.63
N LEU A 270 -1.34 -20.27 14.31
CA LEU A 270 -1.97 -21.53 14.74
C LEU A 270 -2.29 -22.43 13.55
N LYS A 271 -2.86 -21.89 12.47
CA LYS A 271 -3.08 -22.64 11.22
C LYS A 271 -1.80 -23.18 10.61
N ALA A 272 -0.70 -22.45 10.71
CA ALA A 272 0.60 -22.94 10.23
C ALA A 272 1.19 -24.04 11.14
N ILE A 273 0.95 -23.96 12.45
CA ILE A 273 1.31 -25.00 13.42
C ILE A 273 0.49 -26.29 13.17
N GLU A 274 -0.82 -26.19 13.01
CA GLU A 274 -1.71 -27.31 12.69
C GLU A 274 -1.30 -28.03 11.41
N LYS A 275 -0.87 -27.28 10.39
CA LYS A 275 -0.33 -27.83 9.14
C LYS A 275 1.08 -28.40 9.28
N GLY A 276 1.69 -28.33 10.47
CA GLY A 276 3.04 -28.81 10.74
C GLY A 276 4.17 -28.00 10.08
N LYS A 277 3.87 -26.79 9.60
CA LYS A 277 4.86 -25.88 8.97
C LYS A 277 5.71 -25.15 10.01
N ILE A 278 5.14 -24.90 11.18
CA ILE A 278 5.81 -24.27 12.33
C ILE A 278 5.78 -25.24 13.51
N LYS A 279 6.92 -25.46 14.14
CA LYS A 279 7.04 -26.35 15.32
C LYS A 279 7.01 -25.54 16.61
N ALA A 280 5.82 -25.13 17.03
CA ALA A 280 5.60 -24.50 18.32
C ALA A 280 4.62 -25.32 19.17
N LYS A 281 4.74 -25.21 20.49
CA LYS A 281 3.87 -25.90 21.45
C LYS A 281 2.63 -25.07 21.77
N LYS A 282 2.81 -23.75 21.90
CA LYS A 282 1.80 -22.83 22.39
C LYS A 282 2.08 -21.44 21.87
N VAL A 283 1.04 -20.66 21.70
CA VAL A 283 1.09 -19.21 21.42
C VAL A 283 0.26 -18.51 22.48
N ASP A 284 0.85 -17.55 23.17
CA ASP A 284 0.21 -16.75 24.22
C ASP A 284 0.15 -15.30 23.79
N ASP A 285 -1.01 -14.66 23.96
CA ASP A 285 -1.19 -13.24 23.76
C ASP A 285 -1.15 -12.51 25.11
N ASN A 286 -0.07 -11.78 25.33
CA ASN A 286 0.14 -10.95 26.51
C ASN A 286 0.05 -9.45 26.17
N THR A 287 -0.54 -9.13 25.01
CA THR A 287 -0.66 -7.75 24.50
C THR A 287 -1.45 -6.88 25.47
N ALA A 288 -0.86 -5.75 25.86
CA ALA A 288 -1.48 -4.72 26.67
C ALA A 288 -1.42 -3.36 25.93
N ALA A 289 -0.62 -2.41 26.41
CA ALA A 289 -0.35 -1.16 25.71
C ALA A 289 0.54 -1.38 24.47
N GLU A 290 1.44 -2.36 24.57
CA GLU A 290 2.33 -2.79 23.50
C GLU A 290 2.03 -4.23 23.11
N VAL A 291 2.35 -4.60 21.86
CA VAL A 291 2.17 -5.97 21.38
C VAL A 291 3.17 -6.91 22.04
N GLU A 292 2.67 -8.00 22.61
CA GLU A 292 3.48 -9.08 23.13
C GLU A 292 2.83 -10.44 22.84
N ILE A 293 3.20 -11.05 21.72
CA ILE A 293 2.75 -12.40 21.35
C ILE A 293 3.94 -13.36 21.56
N GLN A 294 3.82 -14.26 22.52
CA GLN A 294 4.86 -15.25 22.83
C GLN A 294 4.59 -16.58 22.11
N VAL A 295 5.59 -17.04 21.36
CA VAL A 295 5.57 -18.32 20.65
C VAL A 295 6.54 -19.27 21.33
N HIS A 296 6.02 -20.29 22.01
CA HIS A 296 6.81 -21.30 22.72
C HIS A 296 7.21 -22.44 21.80
N LEU A 297 8.50 -22.62 21.60
CA LEU A 297 9.07 -23.59 20.68
C LEU A 297 8.96 -25.04 21.19
N ALA A 298 8.89 -26.00 20.29
CA ALA A 298 9.05 -27.40 20.62
C ALA A 298 10.52 -27.70 21.01
N PRO A 299 10.80 -28.72 21.85
CA PRO A 299 12.15 -29.08 22.22
C PRO A 299 13.02 -29.42 21.02
N GLY A 300 14.25 -28.92 20.98
CA GLY A 300 15.22 -29.19 19.92
C GLY A 300 15.03 -28.41 18.63
N VAL A 301 14.09 -27.45 18.61
CA VAL A 301 13.83 -26.58 17.43
C VAL A 301 14.67 -25.31 17.54
N SER A 302 15.32 -24.92 16.43
CA SER A 302 16.07 -23.67 16.33
C SER A 302 15.14 -22.46 16.26
N SER A 303 15.40 -21.45 17.09
CA SER A 303 14.66 -20.18 17.07
C SER A 303 14.77 -19.47 15.71
N ASP A 304 15.96 -19.46 15.09
CA ASP A 304 16.20 -18.77 13.80
C ASP A 304 15.37 -19.40 12.69
N LYS A 305 15.40 -20.75 12.57
CA LYS A 305 14.56 -21.46 11.59
C LYS A 305 13.07 -21.26 11.82
N THR A 306 12.66 -21.08 13.09
CA THR A 306 11.25 -20.82 13.39
C THR A 306 10.87 -19.39 13.04
N ILE A 307 11.73 -18.41 13.21
CA ILE A 307 11.50 -17.04 12.76
C ILE A 307 11.33 -17.00 11.24
N ASP A 308 12.20 -17.69 10.50
CA ASP A 308 12.06 -17.82 9.05
C ASP A 308 10.76 -18.54 8.66
N ALA A 309 10.35 -19.57 9.40
CA ALA A 309 9.10 -20.26 9.18
C ALA A 309 7.88 -19.37 9.49
N LEU A 310 7.95 -18.52 10.52
CA LEU A 310 6.91 -17.54 10.82
C LEU A 310 6.73 -16.56 9.65
N TYR A 311 7.81 -16.03 9.09
CA TYR A 311 7.74 -15.16 7.91
C TYR A 311 7.26 -15.89 6.65
N ALA A 312 7.68 -17.14 6.45
CA ALA A 312 7.33 -17.89 5.23
C ALA A 312 5.89 -18.44 5.23
N PHE A 313 5.31 -18.76 6.38
CA PHE A 313 4.06 -19.55 6.48
C PHE A 313 2.96 -18.92 7.31
N SER A 314 3.17 -17.72 7.85
CA SER A 314 2.14 -16.97 8.57
C SER A 314 2.07 -15.54 8.08
N ASP A 315 1.11 -14.78 8.61
CA ASP A 315 0.95 -13.37 8.30
C ASP A 315 2.01 -12.47 8.99
N CYS A 316 3.08 -13.06 9.55
CA CYS A 316 4.25 -12.30 10.04
C CYS A 316 5.01 -11.58 8.90
N GLU A 317 4.90 -12.05 7.66
CA GLU A 317 5.28 -11.31 6.46
C GLU A 317 4.05 -11.21 5.54
N ILE A 318 3.73 -10.00 5.12
CA ILE A 318 2.66 -9.74 4.15
C ILE A 318 3.15 -8.86 3.00
N ASN A 319 2.46 -8.96 1.86
CA ASN A 319 2.68 -8.07 0.73
C ASN A 319 1.51 -7.11 0.63
N ILE A 320 1.80 -5.81 0.54
CA ILE A 320 0.81 -4.75 0.32
C ILE A 320 1.05 -4.15 -1.05
N SER A 321 0.03 -4.15 -1.90
CA SER A 321 0.09 -3.51 -3.22
C SER A 321 -0.61 -2.17 -3.15
N PRO A 322 0.12 -1.05 -3.23
CA PRO A 322 -0.47 0.28 -3.27
C PRO A 322 -1.18 0.54 -4.60
N ASN A 323 -2.07 1.49 -4.59
CA ASN A 323 -2.74 2.02 -5.78
C ASN A 323 -3.21 3.46 -5.47
N CYS A 324 -2.42 4.44 -5.87
CA CYS A 324 -2.73 5.84 -5.61
C CYS A 324 -3.75 6.33 -6.63
N CYS A 325 -5.04 6.16 -6.30
CA CYS A 325 -6.17 6.66 -7.06
C CYS A 325 -6.86 7.77 -6.26
N VAL A 326 -7.03 8.93 -6.86
CA VAL A 326 -7.62 10.15 -6.28
C VAL A 326 -8.64 10.74 -7.22
N ILE A 327 -9.49 11.65 -6.70
CA ILE A 327 -10.36 12.49 -7.53
C ILE A 327 -9.69 13.82 -7.74
N GLU A 328 -9.52 14.20 -9.00
CA GLU A 328 -9.04 15.49 -9.48
C GLU A 328 -9.99 15.99 -10.58
N ASP A 329 -10.48 17.21 -10.49
CA ASP A 329 -11.44 17.80 -11.46
C ASP A 329 -12.63 16.87 -11.78
N ASN A 330 -13.24 16.26 -10.75
CA ASN A 330 -14.36 15.32 -10.88
C ASN A 330 -14.04 14.07 -11.74
N LYS A 331 -12.76 13.67 -11.78
CA LYS A 331 -12.31 12.47 -12.51
C LYS A 331 -11.37 11.64 -11.63
N PRO A 332 -11.43 10.30 -11.70
CA PRO A 332 -10.44 9.46 -11.04
C PRO A 332 -9.11 9.52 -11.79
N CYS A 333 -8.05 9.90 -11.07
CA CYS A 333 -6.68 9.98 -11.56
C CYS A 333 -5.78 8.99 -10.80
N PHE A 334 -4.79 8.43 -11.51
CA PHE A 334 -3.80 7.53 -10.94
C PHE A 334 -2.46 8.26 -10.92
N LEU A 335 -1.97 8.56 -9.74
CA LEU A 335 -0.79 9.36 -9.51
C LEU A 335 0.30 8.57 -8.79
N THR A 336 1.50 9.12 -8.72
CA THR A 336 2.53 8.68 -7.78
C THR A 336 2.36 9.37 -6.42
N VAL A 337 2.99 8.85 -5.38
CA VAL A 337 3.08 9.53 -4.08
C VAL A 337 3.82 10.86 -4.21
N SER A 338 4.86 10.88 -5.03
CA SER A 338 5.61 12.12 -5.34
C SER A 338 4.75 13.17 -6.05
N ASP A 339 3.85 12.76 -6.97
CA ASP A 339 2.94 13.70 -7.64
C ASP A 339 1.91 14.28 -6.66
N VAL A 340 1.37 13.44 -5.77
CA VAL A 340 0.46 13.91 -4.70
C VAL A 340 1.16 14.89 -3.77
N LEU A 341 2.42 14.64 -3.41
CA LEU A 341 3.19 15.58 -2.58
C LEU A 341 3.36 16.93 -3.29
N ARG A 342 3.78 16.91 -4.55
CA ARG A 342 3.97 18.14 -5.36
C ARG A 342 2.67 18.92 -5.44
N HIS A 343 1.59 18.26 -5.86
CA HIS A 343 0.26 18.89 -5.95
C HIS A 343 -0.17 19.53 -4.62
N SER A 344 -0.07 18.79 -3.51
CA SER A 344 -0.47 19.29 -2.20
C SER A 344 0.44 20.43 -1.70
N THR A 345 1.73 20.41 -2.06
CA THR A 345 2.68 21.48 -1.70
C THR A 345 2.38 22.76 -2.50
N ASP A 346 2.11 22.63 -3.81
CA ASP A 346 1.72 23.76 -4.66
C ASP A 346 0.36 24.33 -4.26
N SER A 347 -0.61 23.48 -3.91
CA SER A 347 -1.90 23.89 -3.36
C SER A 347 -1.73 24.63 -2.02
N THR A 348 -0.85 24.15 -1.14
CA THR A 348 -0.50 24.82 0.12
C THR A 348 0.05 26.22 -0.14
N MET A 349 0.99 26.37 -1.08
CA MET A 349 1.53 27.68 -1.50
C MET A 349 0.43 28.60 -2.04
N GLY A 350 -0.47 28.06 -2.87
CA GLY A 350 -1.62 28.77 -3.41
C GLY A 350 -2.57 29.28 -2.31
N LEU A 351 -2.86 28.43 -1.31
CA LEU A 351 -3.71 28.80 -0.18
C LEU A 351 -3.06 29.86 0.71
N LEU A 352 -1.78 29.73 1.04
CA LEU A 352 -1.03 30.74 1.80
C LEU A 352 -1.00 32.07 1.06
N ARG A 353 -0.78 32.06 -0.26
CA ARG A 353 -0.84 33.27 -1.10
C ARG A 353 -2.23 33.92 -1.05
N ARG A 354 -3.30 33.11 -1.18
CA ARG A 354 -4.69 33.60 -1.10
C ARG A 354 -5.00 34.19 0.28
N GLU A 355 -4.49 33.59 1.36
CA GLU A 355 -4.61 34.13 2.73
C GLU A 355 -3.93 35.48 2.86
N LEU A 356 -2.69 35.65 2.36
CA LEU A 356 -1.95 36.89 2.37
C LEU A 356 -2.65 37.97 1.52
N GLN A 357 -3.14 37.65 0.34
CA GLN A 357 -3.89 38.57 -0.52
C GLN A 357 -5.18 39.04 0.13
N ILE A 358 -5.92 38.18 0.80
CA ILE A 358 -7.12 38.56 1.56
C ILE A 358 -6.73 39.49 2.71
N ARG A 359 -5.65 39.18 3.43
CA ARG A 359 -5.18 39.97 4.53
C ARG A 359 -4.67 41.36 4.06
N GLN A 360 -3.97 41.38 2.92
CA GLN A 360 -3.56 42.63 2.27
C GLN A 360 -4.77 43.53 1.98
N ALA A 361 -5.78 42.99 1.29
CA ALA A 361 -6.99 43.74 0.96
C ALA A 361 -7.74 44.22 2.21
N GLU A 362 -7.80 43.44 3.29
CA GLU A 362 -8.39 43.85 4.56
C GLU A 362 -7.61 45.00 5.21
N LEU A 363 -6.29 44.95 5.17
CA LEU A 363 -5.44 46.01 5.73
C LEU A 363 -5.46 47.27 4.89
N GLU A 364 -5.52 47.16 3.57
CA GLU A 364 -5.68 48.27 2.64
C GLU A 364 -7.00 48.99 2.90
N GLU A 365 -8.10 48.24 3.04
CA GLU A 365 -9.40 48.83 3.44
C GLU A 365 -9.37 49.46 4.83
N GLN A 366 -8.69 48.82 5.78
CA GLN A 366 -8.52 49.37 7.12
C GLN A 366 -7.66 50.67 7.11
N LEU A 367 -6.60 50.69 6.30
CA LEU A 367 -5.74 51.86 6.11
C LEU A 367 -6.52 52.99 5.50
N LEU A 368 -7.27 52.77 4.43
CA LEU A 368 -8.13 53.73 3.77
C LEU A 368 -9.09 54.37 4.78
N PHE A 369 -9.85 53.54 5.51
CA PHE A 369 -10.83 54.03 6.46
C PHE A 369 -10.19 54.81 7.63
N SER A 370 -9.08 54.29 8.19
CA SER A 370 -8.36 54.97 9.28
C SER A 370 -7.77 56.31 8.83
N SER A 371 -7.30 56.40 7.58
CA SER A 371 -6.79 57.62 6.98
C SER A 371 -7.92 58.66 6.73
N LEU A 372 -9.06 58.21 6.20
CA LEU A 372 -10.26 59.05 6.02
C LEU A 372 -10.82 59.55 7.36
N GLU A 373 -10.91 58.69 8.38
CA GLU A 373 -11.32 59.08 9.74
C GLU A 373 -10.41 60.16 10.29
N ARG A 374 -9.09 60.01 10.12
CA ARG A 374 -8.11 61.00 10.56
C ARG A 374 -8.32 62.34 9.87
N ILE A 375 -8.41 62.36 8.53
CA ILE A 375 -8.65 63.56 7.73
C ILE A 375 -9.96 64.22 8.17
N PHE A 376 -11.04 63.45 8.30
CA PHE A 376 -12.36 63.92 8.69
C PHE A 376 -12.34 64.65 10.06
N ILE A 377 -11.56 64.13 11.02
CA ILE A 377 -11.48 64.66 12.37
C ILE A 377 -10.47 65.84 12.46
N GLU A 378 -9.29 65.73 11.88
CA GLU A 378 -8.23 66.74 11.95
C GLU A 378 -8.59 68.00 11.16
N GLU A 379 -9.15 67.83 9.96
CA GLU A 379 -9.66 68.98 9.16
C GLU A 379 -10.99 69.53 9.69
N ARG A 380 -11.53 68.91 10.75
CA ARG A 380 -12.79 69.27 11.42
C ARG A 380 -13.99 69.43 10.48
N ILE A 381 -14.05 68.55 9.42
CA ILE A 381 -15.11 68.56 8.40
C ILE A 381 -16.49 68.57 9.03
N TYR A 382 -16.64 67.80 10.12
CA TYR A 382 -17.88 67.69 10.90
C TYR A 382 -18.31 68.99 11.63
N LYS A 383 -17.45 70.04 11.72
CA LYS A 383 -17.79 71.29 12.34
C LYS A 383 -18.06 72.43 11.34
N GLU A 384 -18.02 72.15 10.08
CA GLU A 384 -18.29 73.18 9.08
C GLU A 384 -19.79 73.48 8.98
N LYS A 385 -20.12 74.81 8.81
CA LYS A 385 -21.52 75.29 8.75
C LYS A 385 -22.37 74.55 7.70
N LYS A 386 -21.78 74.14 6.55
CA LYS A 386 -22.46 73.44 5.51
C LYS A 386 -22.81 72.00 5.94
N PHE A 387 -21.98 71.35 6.75
CA PHE A 387 -22.27 70.07 7.34
C PHE A 387 -23.42 70.16 8.34
N GLU A 388 -23.42 71.14 9.23
CA GLU A 388 -24.44 71.34 10.27
C GLU A 388 -25.79 71.78 9.69
N GLN A 389 -25.82 72.52 8.59
CA GLN A 389 -27.01 73.06 7.95
C GLN A 389 -27.62 72.22 6.86
N ALA A 390 -27.01 71.09 6.47
CA ALA A 390 -27.52 70.21 5.45
C ALA A 390 -28.87 69.62 5.82
N LYS A 391 -29.78 69.59 4.85
CA LYS A 391 -31.16 69.14 5.05
C LYS A 391 -31.41 67.67 4.71
N SER A 392 -30.45 67.07 3.99
CA SER A 392 -30.50 65.67 3.60
C SER A 392 -29.16 64.98 3.80
N GLN A 393 -29.16 63.66 3.90
CA GLN A 393 -27.94 62.86 3.98
C GLN A 393 -27.13 62.96 2.68
N ASP A 394 -27.78 63.11 1.54
CA ASP A 394 -27.11 63.28 0.24
C ASP A 394 -26.32 64.59 0.18
N GLU A 395 -26.90 65.70 0.67
CA GLU A 395 -26.17 67.01 0.76
C GLU A 395 -24.92 66.92 1.65
N VAL A 396 -25.00 66.14 2.73
CA VAL A 396 -23.84 65.91 3.61
C VAL A 396 -22.79 65.10 2.92
N VAL A 397 -23.19 64.02 2.19
CA VAL A 397 -22.27 63.15 1.45
C VAL A 397 -21.56 63.93 0.36
N ASP A 398 -22.29 64.72 -0.47
CA ASP A 398 -21.74 65.54 -1.52
C ASP A 398 -20.77 66.60 -0.96
N PHE A 399 -21.11 67.19 0.19
CA PHE A 399 -20.25 68.12 0.88
C PHE A 399 -18.93 67.46 1.34
N ILE A 400 -19.00 66.30 2.01
CA ILE A 400 -17.80 65.56 2.46
C ILE A 400 -16.98 65.16 1.23
N ASP A 401 -17.63 64.65 0.18
CA ASP A 401 -16.96 64.24 -1.05
C ASP A 401 -16.17 65.41 -1.66
N SER A 402 -16.77 66.61 -1.73
CA SER A 402 -16.09 67.82 -2.20
C SER A 402 -14.89 68.24 -1.33
N LYS A 403 -14.94 67.93 -0.03
CA LYS A 403 -13.83 68.22 0.90
C LYS A 403 -12.72 67.18 0.80
N LEU A 404 -13.07 65.96 0.44
CA LEU A 404 -12.13 64.89 0.19
C LEU A 404 -11.50 64.90 -1.21
N GLU A 405 -12.01 65.75 -2.15
CA GLU A 405 -11.52 65.88 -3.52
C GLU A 405 -10.00 66.16 -3.61
N PRO A 406 -9.39 67.01 -2.78
CA PRO A 406 -7.95 67.23 -2.81
C PRO A 406 -7.12 66.00 -2.48
N PHE A 407 -7.73 65.02 -1.82
CA PHE A 407 -7.10 63.80 -1.35
C PHE A 407 -7.37 62.61 -2.29
N LYS A 408 -8.23 62.78 -3.32
CA LYS A 408 -8.45 61.80 -4.37
C LYS A 408 -7.30 61.88 -5.38
N ASN A 409 -6.78 60.75 -5.81
CA ASN A 409 -5.81 60.63 -6.92
C ASN A 409 -4.38 61.15 -6.70
N GLN A 410 -3.91 61.43 -5.47
CA GLN A 410 -2.54 61.87 -5.22
C GLN A 410 -1.95 61.25 -3.96
N VAL A 411 -0.62 60.94 -4.02
CA VAL A 411 0.18 60.78 -2.81
C VAL A 411 0.26 62.17 -2.17
N PHE A 412 -0.34 62.38 -1.03
CA PHE A 412 -0.36 63.64 -0.36
C PHE A 412 0.20 63.52 1.07
N ARG A 413 0.82 64.58 1.52
CA ARG A 413 1.32 64.67 2.89
C ARG A 413 0.41 65.59 3.70
N VAL A 414 -0.08 65.02 4.81
CA VAL A 414 -0.69 65.83 5.86
C VAL A 414 0.28 65.82 7.03
N GLN A 415 0.90 66.94 7.28
CA GLN A 415 2.01 67.12 8.26
C GLN A 415 3.19 66.18 7.91
N ASP A 416 3.50 65.12 8.75
CA ASP A 416 4.62 64.23 8.57
C ASP A 416 4.22 62.91 7.93
N PHE A 417 2.94 62.70 7.59
CA PHE A 417 2.42 61.44 7.03
C PHE A 417 2.08 61.58 5.57
N GLU A 418 2.57 60.60 4.81
CA GLU A 418 2.24 60.38 3.40
C GLU A 418 1.09 59.39 3.28
N TYR A 419 0.06 59.77 2.53
CA TYR A 419 -1.16 58.98 2.26
C TYR A 419 -1.20 58.63 0.80
N SER A 420 -1.52 57.35 0.54
CA SER A 420 -1.92 56.87 -0.76
C SER A 420 -3.11 55.89 -0.58
N PHE A 421 -4.11 56.04 -1.40
CA PHE A 421 -5.24 55.15 -1.35
C PHE A 421 -5.10 54.11 -2.44
N HIS A 422 -5.39 52.84 -2.11
CA HIS A 422 -5.33 51.75 -3.04
C HIS A 422 -6.48 51.74 -4.07
N ARG A 423 -7.58 52.44 -3.79
CA ARG A 423 -8.72 52.68 -4.65
C ARG A 423 -9.35 54.05 -4.43
N GLU A 424 -10.28 54.40 -5.34
CA GLU A 424 -11.07 55.63 -5.19
C GLU A 424 -11.99 55.56 -3.97
N ILE A 425 -12.24 56.76 -3.35
CA ILE A 425 -13.17 56.90 -2.24
C ILE A 425 -14.59 56.76 -2.79
N THR A 426 -15.35 55.86 -2.20
CA THR A 426 -16.74 55.59 -2.63
C THR A 426 -17.73 56.32 -1.72
N ARG A 427 -18.99 56.42 -2.18
CA ARG A 427 -20.10 56.96 -1.38
C ARG A 427 -20.27 56.19 -0.06
N ASP A 428 -20.08 54.87 -0.11
CA ASP A 428 -20.20 54.02 1.08
C ASP A 428 -19.13 54.32 2.12
N ASP A 429 -17.90 54.68 1.71
CA ASP A 429 -16.85 55.11 2.62
C ASP A 429 -17.23 56.41 3.35
N ILE A 430 -17.85 57.34 2.64
CA ILE A 430 -18.33 58.58 3.21
C ILE A 430 -19.51 58.33 4.19
N LEU A 431 -20.42 57.44 3.85
CA LEU A 431 -21.51 57.02 4.72
C LEU A 431 -20.98 56.41 6.02
N ARG A 432 -19.93 55.57 5.94
CA ARG A 432 -19.25 55.02 7.13
C ARG A 432 -18.61 56.09 8.00
N LEU A 433 -18.10 57.17 7.43
CA LEU A 433 -17.60 58.31 8.22
C LEU A 433 -18.72 58.99 9.03
N LEU A 434 -19.94 59.07 8.47
CA LEU A 434 -21.10 59.61 9.18
C LEU A 434 -21.59 58.73 10.33
N GLU A 435 -21.28 57.44 10.33
CA GLU A 435 -21.60 56.51 11.42
C GLU A 435 -20.67 56.65 12.63
N ILE A 436 -19.59 57.47 12.52
CA ILE A 436 -18.64 57.65 13.60
C ILE A 436 -19.34 58.37 14.76
N LYS A 437 -19.40 57.67 15.90
CA LYS A 437 -20.03 58.21 17.11
C LYS A 437 -19.27 59.46 17.62
N MET A 438 -19.98 60.53 18.01
CA MET A 438 -19.39 61.76 18.55
C MET A 438 -18.45 61.48 19.73
N GLN A 439 -18.71 60.46 20.55
CA GLN A 439 -17.82 60.05 21.63
C GLN A 439 -16.44 59.59 21.12
N ARG A 440 -16.35 59.01 19.91
CA ARG A 440 -15.09 58.60 19.28
C ARG A 440 -14.32 59.81 18.79
N ILE A 441 -15.02 60.80 18.24
CA ILE A 441 -14.42 62.09 17.82
C ILE A 441 -13.85 62.85 19.03
N LEU A 442 -14.60 62.94 20.15
CA LEU A 442 -14.17 63.61 21.37
C LEU A 442 -13.01 62.90 22.08
N LYS A 443 -12.89 61.61 21.94
CA LYS A 443 -11.81 60.77 22.50
C LYS A 443 -10.69 60.46 21.50
N TYR A 444 -10.73 61.12 20.33
CA TYR A 444 -9.72 60.90 19.31
C TYR A 444 -8.33 61.28 19.84
N ASN A 445 -7.41 60.37 19.76
CA ASN A 445 -6.02 60.55 20.12
C ASN A 445 -5.16 60.37 18.87
N LYS A 446 -4.55 61.44 18.42
CA LYS A 446 -3.71 61.51 17.22
C LYS A 446 -2.57 60.51 17.29
N ASP A 447 -1.85 60.44 18.41
CA ASP A 447 -0.68 59.55 18.54
C ASP A 447 -1.08 58.06 18.36
N LYS A 448 -2.24 57.65 18.93
CA LYS A 448 -2.77 56.28 18.75
C LYS A 448 -3.22 55.99 17.32
N ALA A 449 -3.75 56.98 16.62
CA ALA A 449 -4.14 56.83 15.22
C ALA A 449 -2.88 56.70 14.34
N ASP A 450 -1.86 57.49 14.63
CA ASP A 450 -0.55 57.40 13.95
C ASP A 450 0.13 56.05 14.19
N GLU A 451 0.15 55.55 15.43
CA GLU A 451 0.66 54.22 15.77
C GLU A 451 -0.11 53.12 15.02
N LEU A 452 -1.44 53.23 14.93
CA LEU A 452 -2.26 52.24 14.20
C LEU A 452 -1.93 52.24 12.70
N ILE A 453 -1.89 53.42 12.08
CA ILE A 453 -1.56 53.57 10.66
C ILE A 453 -0.13 53.06 10.38
N ALA A 454 0.85 53.38 11.24
CA ALA A 454 2.21 52.92 11.11
C ALA A 454 2.30 51.40 11.20
N ARG A 455 1.56 50.77 12.13
CA ARG A 455 1.48 49.33 12.29
C ARG A 455 0.86 48.65 11.06
N ILE A 456 -0.24 49.23 10.54
CA ILE A 456 -0.89 48.67 9.32
C ILE A 456 0.08 48.76 8.13
N LYS A 457 0.79 49.88 7.96
CA LYS A 457 1.76 50.04 6.88
C LYS A 457 2.94 49.07 7.01
N ALA A 458 3.42 48.81 8.22
CA ALA A 458 4.46 47.82 8.47
C ALA A 458 4.01 46.41 8.14
N GLU A 459 2.79 46.05 8.55
CA GLU A 459 2.21 44.74 8.23
C GLU A 459 1.96 44.56 6.71
N LEU A 460 1.52 45.62 6.02
CA LEU A 460 1.39 45.64 4.55
C LEU A 460 2.74 45.42 3.86
N ALA A 461 3.79 46.10 4.30
CA ALA A 461 5.13 45.93 3.73
C ALA A 461 5.68 44.51 3.94
N GLU A 462 5.40 43.90 5.10
CA GLU A 462 5.74 42.51 5.39
C GLU A 462 4.97 41.54 4.45
N ILE A 463 3.66 41.76 4.27
CA ILE A 463 2.85 40.96 3.37
C ILE A 463 3.30 41.10 1.90
N GLU A 464 3.65 42.28 1.44
CA GLU A 464 4.18 42.51 0.09
C GLU A 464 5.51 41.78 -0.11
N TYR A 465 6.38 41.80 0.89
CA TYR A 465 7.62 41.02 0.88
C TYR A 465 7.32 39.53 0.81
N ASP A 466 6.42 39.03 1.65
CA ASP A 466 6.02 37.60 1.68
C ASP A 466 5.40 37.14 0.36
N LEU A 467 4.53 37.97 -0.24
CA LEU A 467 3.93 37.70 -1.56
C LEU A 467 4.98 37.62 -2.69
N ALA A 468 6.07 38.36 -2.57
CA ALA A 468 7.20 38.29 -3.50
C ALA A 468 8.09 37.04 -3.26
N HIS A 469 8.04 36.45 -2.05
CA HIS A 469 8.92 35.36 -1.62
C HIS A 469 8.11 34.13 -1.16
N MET A 470 7.07 33.76 -1.92
CA MET A 470 6.13 32.70 -1.54
C MET A 470 6.78 31.33 -1.29
N THR A 471 7.89 31.04 -1.96
CA THR A 471 8.65 29.79 -1.71
C THR A 471 9.17 29.75 -0.28
N ASP A 472 9.77 30.83 0.19
CA ASP A 472 10.30 30.91 1.56
C ASP A 472 9.19 30.89 2.60
N VAL A 473 8.08 31.57 2.35
CA VAL A 473 6.88 31.54 3.21
C VAL A 473 6.36 30.10 3.34
N THR A 474 6.31 29.35 2.23
CA THR A 474 5.83 27.97 2.25
C THR A 474 6.82 27.05 2.95
N ILE A 475 8.13 27.25 2.77
CA ILE A 475 9.16 26.51 3.52
C ILE A 475 9.01 26.74 5.03
N HIS A 476 8.90 27.99 5.45
CA HIS A 476 8.70 28.34 6.86
C HIS A 476 7.41 27.73 7.44
N TRP A 477 6.35 27.64 6.64
CA TRP A 477 5.12 26.95 7.04
C TRP A 477 5.34 25.46 7.34
N PHE A 478 6.05 24.73 6.47
CA PHE A 478 6.37 23.33 6.71
C PHE A 478 7.36 23.12 7.85
N GLU A 479 8.33 24.04 8.02
CA GLU A 479 9.23 24.04 9.18
C GLU A 479 8.47 24.24 10.49
N PHE A 480 7.53 25.20 10.52
CA PHE A 480 6.64 25.42 11.67
C PHE A 480 5.83 24.16 12.02
N LEU A 481 5.23 23.48 11.03
CA LEU A 481 4.47 22.25 11.26
C LEU A 481 5.38 21.13 11.80
N ARG A 482 6.56 20.96 11.23
CA ARG A 482 7.55 19.98 11.66
C ARG A 482 8.00 20.22 13.11
N GLU A 483 8.30 21.42 13.48
CA GLU A 483 8.74 21.77 14.84
C GLU A 483 7.64 21.63 15.88
N LYS A 484 6.42 22.08 15.53
CA LYS A 484 5.28 22.09 16.45
C LYS A 484 4.70 20.70 16.69
N TYR A 485 4.62 19.86 15.64
CA TYR A 485 3.90 18.58 15.69
C TYR A 485 4.79 17.35 15.48
N GLY A 486 5.99 17.52 14.93
CA GLY A 486 6.86 16.38 14.57
C GLY A 486 7.35 15.57 15.74
N LYS A 487 7.49 16.16 16.93
CA LYS A 487 7.96 15.47 18.15
C LYS A 487 7.05 14.32 18.59
N ASP A 488 5.74 14.48 18.35
CA ASP A 488 4.73 13.51 18.73
C ASP A 488 4.52 12.41 17.65
N HIS A 489 5.15 12.59 16.47
CA HIS A 489 5.01 11.69 15.33
C HIS A 489 6.37 11.16 14.81
N PRO A 490 7.17 10.47 15.64
CA PRO A 490 8.40 9.83 15.18
C PRO A 490 8.08 8.69 14.21
N ARG A 491 9.01 8.39 13.28
CA ARG A 491 8.89 7.22 12.42
C ARG A 491 8.83 5.93 13.26
N ARG A 492 7.86 5.07 12.96
CA ARG A 492 7.64 3.79 13.66
C ARG A 492 8.13 2.59 12.88
N THR A 493 8.03 2.63 11.56
CA THR A 493 8.35 1.50 10.68
C THR A 493 9.80 1.54 10.23
N GLU A 494 10.56 0.46 10.42
CA GLU A 494 11.95 0.37 9.99
C GLU A 494 12.07 -0.03 8.53
N ILE A 495 12.89 0.70 7.74
CA ILE A 495 13.15 0.36 6.34
C ILE A 495 14.35 -0.59 6.29
N ARG A 496 14.15 -1.79 5.74
CA ARG A 496 15.17 -2.82 5.56
C ARG A 496 15.03 -3.52 4.22
N ASN A 497 16.14 -4.00 3.68
CA ASN A 497 16.09 -4.99 2.60
C ASN A 497 15.90 -6.38 3.22
N PHE A 498 14.93 -7.14 2.70
CA PHE A 498 14.66 -8.48 3.22
C PHE A 498 15.36 -9.54 2.39
N ASP A 499 16.09 -10.44 3.08
CA ASP A 499 16.58 -11.64 2.46
C ASP A 499 15.42 -12.50 1.95
N THR A 500 15.61 -13.09 0.78
CA THR A 500 14.60 -13.96 0.19
C THR A 500 14.56 -15.29 0.96
N ILE A 501 13.52 -15.50 1.75
CA ILE A 501 13.29 -16.77 2.44
C ILE A 501 12.71 -17.76 1.43
N GLU A 502 13.51 -18.75 1.03
CA GLU A 502 13.02 -19.84 0.22
C GLU A 502 12.21 -20.80 1.09
N ALA A 503 10.89 -20.78 0.96
CA ALA A 503 9.98 -21.67 1.71
C ALA A 503 10.39 -23.14 1.65
N SER A 504 10.94 -23.59 0.53
CA SER A 504 11.44 -24.95 0.34
C SER A 504 12.65 -25.32 1.24
N LYS A 505 13.44 -24.29 1.68
CA LYS A 505 14.59 -24.53 2.58
C LYS A 505 14.19 -24.55 4.06
N VAL A 506 13.06 -23.94 4.38
CA VAL A 506 12.56 -23.79 5.77
C VAL A 506 11.63 -24.93 6.16
N VAL A 507 10.93 -25.53 5.16
CA VAL A 507 10.03 -26.67 5.42
C VAL A 507 10.84 -27.94 5.64
N GLU A 508 10.65 -28.55 6.79
CA GLU A 508 11.12 -29.92 7.02
C GLU A 508 10.21 -30.91 6.31
N ALA A 509 10.82 -31.90 5.63
CA ALA A 509 10.10 -33.02 5.00
C ALA A 509 9.47 -33.92 6.08
N ASN A 510 8.30 -33.55 6.56
CA ASN A 510 7.59 -34.19 7.67
C ASN A 510 6.55 -35.23 7.22
N GLN A 511 6.33 -35.38 5.93
CA GLN A 511 5.40 -36.33 5.35
C GLN A 511 6.16 -37.40 4.59
N LYS A 512 5.55 -38.59 4.50
CA LYS A 512 6.08 -39.71 3.73
C LYS A 512 5.31 -39.90 2.45
N LEU A 513 5.99 -39.87 1.31
CA LEU A 513 5.41 -40.11 0.00
C LEU A 513 5.40 -41.61 -0.28
N TYR A 514 4.26 -42.09 -0.73
CA TYR A 514 4.04 -43.49 -1.11
C TYR A 514 3.58 -43.61 -2.56
N ILE A 515 3.77 -44.79 -3.15
CA ILE A 515 3.39 -45.07 -4.52
C ILE A 515 2.66 -46.43 -4.64
N ASN A 516 1.53 -46.41 -5.34
CA ASN A 516 0.84 -47.60 -5.81
C ASN A 516 1.07 -47.75 -7.32
N ARG A 517 2.07 -48.57 -7.69
CA ARG A 517 2.47 -48.77 -9.10
C ARG A 517 1.40 -49.50 -9.90
N ALA A 518 0.61 -50.39 -9.26
CA ALA A 518 -0.40 -51.20 -9.93
C ALA A 518 -1.59 -50.33 -10.37
N GLU A 519 -2.05 -49.48 -9.48
CA GLU A 519 -3.20 -48.63 -9.72
C GLU A 519 -2.84 -47.25 -10.32
N GLY A 520 -1.56 -46.83 -10.23
CA GLY A 520 -1.08 -45.58 -10.80
C GLY A 520 -1.32 -44.38 -9.91
N PHE A 521 -1.32 -44.55 -8.58
CA PHE A 521 -1.47 -43.47 -7.61
C PHE A 521 -0.16 -43.19 -6.87
N ILE A 522 0.02 -41.93 -6.50
CA ILE A 522 1.02 -41.47 -5.53
C ILE A 522 0.34 -40.62 -4.47
N GLY A 523 0.92 -40.50 -3.28
CA GLY A 523 0.39 -39.60 -2.25
C GLY A 523 0.88 -39.93 -0.84
N THR A 524 0.62 -38.99 0.06
CA THR A 524 1.03 -39.08 1.47
C THR A 524 0.06 -39.90 2.32
N GLY A 525 -1.18 -40.07 1.86
CA GLY A 525 -2.22 -40.89 2.50
C GLY A 525 -2.13 -42.38 2.21
N LEU A 526 -1.29 -42.84 1.27
CA LEU A 526 -1.18 -44.24 0.82
C LEU A 526 -0.27 -45.10 1.71
N LYS A 527 -0.47 -45.06 3.02
CA LYS A 527 0.41 -45.65 4.06
C LYS A 527 0.62 -47.16 3.95
N LYS A 528 -0.21 -47.88 3.15
CA LYS A 528 -0.10 -49.35 2.93
C LYS A 528 0.72 -49.72 1.69
N ASP A 529 1.09 -48.72 0.87
CA ASP A 529 1.79 -48.90 -0.39
C ASP A 529 3.32 -48.67 -0.24
N GLU A 530 4.07 -48.77 -1.34
CA GLU A 530 5.53 -48.65 -1.37
C GLU A 530 5.96 -47.23 -0.94
N PHE A 531 6.82 -47.14 0.09
CA PHE A 531 7.44 -45.86 0.51
C PHE A 531 8.46 -45.39 -0.54
N VAL A 532 8.42 -44.11 -0.89
CA VAL A 532 9.34 -43.52 -1.88
C VAL A 532 10.40 -42.62 -1.19
N CYS A 533 9.97 -41.57 -0.50
CA CYS A 533 10.84 -40.60 0.16
C CYS A 533 10.04 -39.77 1.15
N ASN A 534 10.76 -39.00 1.95
CA ASN A 534 10.14 -37.92 2.73
C ASN A 534 9.90 -36.71 1.84
N CYS A 535 8.80 -36.02 2.04
CA CYS A 535 8.41 -34.83 1.32
C CYS A 535 7.65 -33.86 2.25
N SER A 536 7.36 -32.69 1.75
CA SER A 536 6.45 -31.73 2.37
C SER A 536 5.18 -31.58 1.53
N ASP A 537 4.17 -30.92 2.08
CA ASP A 537 2.91 -30.63 1.38
C ASP A 537 3.04 -29.58 0.27
N ILE A 538 4.15 -28.85 0.24
CA ILE A 538 4.47 -27.85 -0.80
C ILE A 538 5.41 -28.37 -1.88
N ASP A 539 5.90 -29.61 -1.76
CA ASP A 539 6.83 -30.17 -2.71
C ASP A 539 6.13 -30.55 -4.02
N ASP A 540 6.87 -30.34 -5.10
CA ASP A 540 6.54 -30.87 -6.41
C ASP A 540 7.14 -32.25 -6.57
N ILE A 541 6.39 -33.18 -7.15
CA ILE A 541 6.80 -34.55 -7.36
C ILE A 541 6.96 -34.81 -8.86
N ILE A 542 8.15 -35.24 -9.29
CA ILE A 542 8.39 -35.66 -10.65
C ILE A 542 8.16 -37.18 -10.79
N VAL A 543 7.41 -37.55 -11.83
CA VAL A 543 7.03 -38.95 -12.11
C VAL A 543 7.46 -39.30 -13.53
N PHE A 544 8.26 -40.37 -13.68
CA PHE A 544 8.66 -40.97 -14.97
C PHE A 544 7.90 -42.26 -15.23
N PHE A 545 7.54 -42.49 -16.50
CA PHE A 545 6.80 -43.66 -16.95
C PHE A 545 7.65 -44.54 -17.90
N LYS A 546 7.27 -45.84 -18.03
CA LYS A 546 7.99 -46.78 -18.88
C LYS A 546 7.96 -46.45 -20.37
N ASP A 547 7.00 -45.66 -20.83
CA ASP A 547 6.88 -45.21 -22.22
C ASP A 547 7.79 -43.99 -22.56
N GLY A 548 8.52 -43.48 -21.56
CA GLY A 548 9.42 -42.32 -21.72
C GLY A 548 8.79 -40.97 -21.39
N LYS A 549 7.51 -40.95 -21.11
CA LYS A 549 6.84 -39.75 -20.64
C LYS A 549 7.19 -39.44 -19.19
N TYR A 550 7.10 -38.17 -18.80
CA TYR A 550 7.21 -37.75 -17.41
C TYR A 550 6.45 -36.45 -17.18
N LYS A 551 5.99 -36.24 -15.97
CA LYS A 551 5.26 -35.06 -15.55
C LYS A 551 5.55 -34.68 -14.11
N MET A 552 5.18 -33.44 -13.75
CA MET A 552 5.26 -32.91 -12.39
C MET A 552 3.85 -32.72 -11.83
N VAL A 553 3.65 -33.09 -10.58
CA VAL A 553 2.41 -32.90 -9.83
C VAL A 553 2.73 -32.36 -8.43
N HIS A 554 1.83 -31.62 -7.82
CA HIS A 554 1.99 -31.20 -6.42
C HIS A 554 1.75 -32.38 -5.47
N ALA A 555 2.46 -32.38 -4.34
CA ALA A 555 2.22 -33.36 -3.28
C ALA A 555 0.78 -33.26 -2.77
N ALA A 556 0.12 -34.41 -2.65
CA ALA A 556 -1.26 -34.53 -2.18
C ALA A 556 -1.47 -35.86 -1.45
N ASP A 557 -2.57 -35.99 -0.71
CA ASP A 557 -2.89 -37.24 0.00
C ASP A 557 -3.03 -38.42 -0.92
N LYS A 558 -3.67 -38.27 -2.08
CA LYS A 558 -3.81 -39.27 -3.11
C LYS A 558 -4.07 -38.60 -4.47
N ILE A 559 -3.20 -38.87 -5.45
CA ILE A 559 -3.36 -38.34 -6.81
C ILE A 559 -3.10 -39.46 -7.84
N PHE A 560 -3.97 -39.55 -8.84
CA PHE A 560 -3.77 -40.44 -9.97
C PHE A 560 -2.79 -39.85 -10.98
N VAL A 561 -1.66 -40.51 -11.21
CA VAL A 561 -0.63 -40.01 -12.12
C VAL A 561 -0.55 -40.84 -13.42
N GLY A 562 -1.13 -42.02 -13.43
CA GLY A 562 -1.08 -42.93 -14.59
C GLY A 562 -0.40 -44.27 -14.26
N LYS A 563 -0.67 -45.28 -15.07
CA LYS A 563 -0.07 -46.63 -14.92
C LYS A 563 1.36 -46.69 -15.49
N ASN A 564 2.07 -47.76 -15.19
CA ASN A 564 3.45 -48.00 -15.64
C ASN A 564 4.48 -47.00 -15.12
N ILE A 565 4.31 -46.53 -13.86
CA ILE A 565 5.26 -45.65 -13.21
C ILE A 565 6.63 -46.32 -13.09
N LEU A 566 7.67 -45.63 -13.52
CA LEU A 566 9.05 -46.09 -13.49
C LEU A 566 9.80 -45.53 -12.26
N HIS A 567 9.75 -44.23 -12.08
CA HIS A 567 10.45 -43.54 -11.00
C HIS A 567 9.62 -42.35 -10.47
N VAL A 568 9.72 -42.11 -9.18
CA VAL A 568 9.08 -40.99 -8.48
C VAL A 568 10.07 -40.40 -7.49
N GLN A 569 10.20 -39.06 -7.47
CA GLN A 569 11.00 -38.34 -6.48
C GLN A 569 10.50 -36.92 -6.29
N VAL A 570 10.94 -36.24 -5.22
CA VAL A 570 10.73 -34.81 -5.06
C VAL A 570 11.50 -34.06 -6.16
N PHE A 571 10.81 -33.15 -6.84
CA PHE A 571 11.40 -32.29 -7.88
C PHE A 571 12.03 -31.06 -7.24
N LYS A 572 13.29 -30.79 -7.57
CA LYS A 572 13.99 -29.56 -7.16
C LYS A 572 14.15 -28.65 -8.36
N LYS A 573 13.56 -27.47 -8.29
CA LYS A 573 13.68 -26.45 -9.35
C LYS A 573 15.12 -25.98 -9.48
N ASN A 574 15.60 -25.83 -10.73
CA ASN A 574 16.98 -25.42 -11.08
C ASN A 574 18.07 -26.44 -10.65
N ASP A 575 17.70 -27.65 -10.25
CA ASP A 575 18.67 -28.70 -9.97
C ASP A 575 19.32 -29.18 -11.26
N LYS A 576 20.63 -28.94 -11.40
CA LYS A 576 21.48 -29.39 -12.51
C LYS A 576 22.34 -30.59 -12.09
N ARG A 577 22.29 -31.03 -10.82
CA ARG A 577 23.12 -32.11 -10.28
C ARG A 577 22.44 -33.46 -10.34
N THR A 578 21.11 -33.50 -10.26
CA THR A 578 20.36 -34.76 -10.46
C THR A 578 20.36 -35.12 -11.93
N ILE A 579 21.16 -36.14 -12.29
CA ILE A 579 21.30 -36.65 -13.66
C ILE A 579 20.53 -37.92 -13.83
N TYR A 580 19.71 -37.96 -14.87
CA TYR A 580 18.98 -39.16 -15.28
C TYR A 580 19.78 -39.88 -16.35
N ASN A 581 20.20 -41.13 -16.05
CA ASN A 581 20.86 -42.00 -16.99
C ASN A 581 19.81 -42.95 -17.60
N VAL A 582 19.67 -42.95 -18.92
CA VAL A 582 18.56 -43.58 -19.60
C VAL A 582 19.04 -44.37 -20.81
N VAL A 583 18.57 -45.62 -20.94
CA VAL A 583 18.57 -46.38 -22.20
C VAL A 583 17.15 -46.58 -22.64
N TYR A 584 16.81 -46.21 -23.85
CA TYR A 584 15.46 -46.40 -24.39
C TYR A 584 15.49 -46.94 -25.79
N ARG A 585 14.44 -47.63 -26.19
CA ARG A 585 14.18 -48.13 -27.55
C ARG A 585 13.24 -47.13 -28.24
N ASP A 586 13.60 -46.71 -29.45
CA ASP A 586 12.82 -45.76 -30.25
C ASP A 586 11.84 -46.50 -31.13
N GLY A 587 10.53 -46.51 -30.74
CA GLY A 587 9.49 -47.29 -31.39
C GLY A 587 9.47 -48.78 -31.02
N LYS A 588 8.50 -49.56 -31.56
CA LYS A 588 8.32 -50.99 -31.22
C LYS A 588 9.50 -51.88 -31.62
N ALA A 589 10.13 -51.62 -32.75
CA ALA A 589 11.24 -52.41 -33.31
C ALA A 589 12.47 -51.54 -33.65
N GLY A 590 12.56 -50.33 -33.14
CA GLY A 590 13.61 -49.39 -33.44
C GLY A 590 14.91 -49.63 -32.68
N ALA A 591 15.92 -48.83 -32.98
CA ALA A 591 17.22 -48.88 -32.34
C ALA A 591 17.15 -48.44 -30.87
N ALA A 592 18.07 -48.91 -30.06
CA ALA A 592 18.24 -48.46 -28.69
C ALA A 592 19.25 -47.31 -28.60
N TYR A 593 18.92 -46.29 -27.82
CA TYR A 593 19.75 -45.11 -27.57
C TYR A 593 20.07 -45.00 -26.08
N ILE A 594 21.23 -44.41 -25.80
CA ILE A 594 21.71 -44.11 -24.43
C ILE A 594 21.91 -42.63 -24.29
N LYS A 595 21.48 -42.05 -23.18
CA LYS A 595 21.63 -40.65 -22.89
C LYS A 595 21.68 -40.32 -21.40
N ARG A 596 22.21 -39.12 -21.12
CA ARG A 596 22.21 -38.51 -19.81
C ARG A 596 21.60 -37.10 -19.93
N PHE A 597 20.73 -36.73 -18.98
CA PHE A 597 20.13 -35.39 -18.96
C PHE A 597 19.70 -34.99 -17.55
N PHE A 598 19.47 -33.73 -17.35
CA PHE A 598 18.84 -33.16 -16.15
C PHE A 598 17.57 -32.40 -16.51
N VAL A 599 16.73 -32.12 -15.51
CA VAL A 599 15.45 -31.40 -15.68
C VAL A 599 15.41 -30.19 -14.76
N PRO A 600 15.81 -28.99 -15.25
CA PRO A 600 15.91 -27.81 -14.39
C PRO A 600 14.55 -27.15 -14.10
N THR A 601 13.62 -27.21 -15.06
CA THR A 601 12.32 -26.54 -14.94
C THR A 601 11.22 -27.38 -15.58
N MET A 602 10.03 -27.37 -14.93
CA MET A 602 8.81 -27.99 -15.43
C MET A 602 7.59 -27.15 -15.11
N THR A 603 6.51 -27.38 -15.84
CA THR A 603 5.19 -26.83 -15.54
C THR A 603 4.30 -27.95 -15.01
N ALA A 604 3.66 -27.71 -13.87
CA ALA A 604 2.76 -28.70 -13.26
C ALA A 604 1.64 -29.11 -14.23
N GLY A 605 1.32 -30.41 -14.24
CA GLY A 605 0.27 -30.98 -15.08
C GLY A 605 0.62 -31.18 -16.56
N ARG A 606 1.73 -30.58 -17.05
CA ARG A 606 2.18 -30.79 -18.44
C ARG A 606 3.00 -32.06 -18.57
N GLU A 607 2.70 -32.90 -19.60
CA GLU A 607 3.49 -34.06 -19.95
C GLU A 607 4.69 -33.69 -20.84
N TYR A 608 5.82 -34.28 -20.57
CA TYR A 608 7.07 -34.18 -21.32
C TYR A 608 7.52 -35.58 -21.74
N ASP A 609 8.36 -35.67 -22.76
CA ASP A 609 8.89 -36.94 -23.25
C ASP A 609 10.42 -36.91 -23.25
N CYS A 610 11.04 -37.92 -22.67
CA CYS A 610 12.49 -38.09 -22.69
C CYS A 610 12.97 -38.99 -23.83
N THR A 611 12.08 -39.51 -24.69
CA THR A 611 12.42 -40.20 -25.94
C THR A 611 12.28 -39.25 -27.15
N GLN A 612 12.05 -39.79 -28.35
CA GLN A 612 11.77 -38.99 -29.54
C GLN A 612 10.27 -38.86 -29.85
N GLY A 613 9.41 -39.35 -28.97
CA GLY A 613 7.95 -39.37 -29.17
C GLY A 613 7.45 -40.40 -30.18
N THR A 614 8.29 -41.27 -30.68
CA THR A 614 7.90 -42.34 -31.61
C THR A 614 6.96 -43.34 -30.90
N ALA A 615 5.81 -43.61 -31.51
CA ALA A 615 4.83 -44.54 -30.93
C ALA A 615 5.42 -45.92 -30.62
N GLY A 616 5.26 -46.39 -29.39
CA GLY A 616 5.81 -47.65 -28.92
C GLY A 616 7.24 -47.57 -28.39
N SER A 617 7.79 -46.38 -28.23
CA SER A 617 9.05 -46.18 -27.50
C SER A 617 8.93 -46.67 -26.07
N ARG A 618 10.04 -47.19 -25.51
CA ARG A 618 10.05 -47.74 -24.14
C ARG A 618 11.42 -47.54 -23.50
N ILE A 619 11.43 -47.15 -22.23
CA ILE A 619 12.63 -47.11 -21.41
C ILE A 619 13.00 -48.58 -21.04
N LEU A 620 14.26 -48.91 -21.27
CA LEU A 620 14.86 -50.21 -20.98
C LEU A 620 15.72 -50.21 -19.72
N TYR A 621 16.32 -49.05 -19.43
CA TYR A 621 17.12 -48.79 -18.22
C TYR A 621 16.96 -47.35 -17.77
N PHE A 622 16.89 -47.15 -16.47
CA PHE A 622 16.71 -45.82 -15.90
C PHE A 622 17.31 -45.76 -14.50
N THR A 623 18.13 -44.74 -14.24
CA THR A 623 18.58 -44.37 -12.91
C THR A 623 18.49 -42.87 -12.72
N ALA A 624 18.21 -42.40 -11.47
CA ALA A 624 18.25 -41.04 -11.08
C ALA A 624 19.44 -40.83 -10.11
N ASN A 625 20.37 -39.97 -10.48
CA ASN A 625 21.66 -39.83 -9.83
C ASN A 625 21.82 -38.41 -9.29
N PRO A 626 21.56 -38.18 -8.00
CA PRO A 626 21.56 -36.85 -7.40
C PRO A 626 22.89 -36.08 -7.49
N ASN A 627 23.97 -36.80 -7.71
CA ASN A 627 25.33 -36.26 -7.80
C ASN A 627 25.97 -36.50 -9.18
N GLY A 628 25.17 -36.90 -10.17
CA GLY A 628 25.64 -37.19 -11.51
C GLY A 628 26.55 -38.41 -11.58
N GLU A 629 26.32 -39.40 -10.72
CA GLU A 629 27.02 -40.70 -10.79
C GLU A 629 26.81 -41.32 -12.15
N ALA A 630 27.88 -41.92 -12.67
CA ALA A 630 27.90 -42.58 -13.98
C ALA A 630 28.26 -44.03 -13.82
N GLU A 631 27.24 -44.89 -13.75
CA GLU A 631 27.39 -46.33 -13.63
C GLU A 631 27.80 -47.01 -14.93
N VAL A 632 28.40 -48.18 -14.82
CA VAL A 632 28.71 -49.08 -15.97
C VAL A 632 27.62 -50.12 -16.08
N ILE A 633 27.01 -50.22 -17.24
CA ILE A 633 25.96 -51.23 -17.52
C ILE A 633 26.45 -52.31 -18.46
N LYS A 634 25.90 -53.54 -18.26
CA LYS A 634 26.07 -54.66 -19.17
C LYS A 634 24.76 -54.91 -19.92
N VAL A 635 24.78 -54.69 -21.21
CA VAL A 635 23.66 -54.85 -22.12
C VAL A 635 23.81 -56.24 -22.79
N THR A 636 22.88 -57.12 -22.52
CA THR A 636 22.84 -58.48 -23.17
C THR A 636 21.85 -58.41 -24.33
N LEU A 637 22.29 -58.76 -25.49
CA LEU A 637 21.51 -58.80 -26.73
C LEU A 637 20.75 -60.15 -26.85
N GLU A 638 19.67 -60.15 -27.61
CA GLU A 638 18.99 -61.38 -27.97
C GLU A 638 19.92 -62.21 -28.89
N ALA A 639 20.01 -63.52 -28.64
CA ALA A 639 20.84 -64.43 -29.39
C ALA A 639 20.45 -64.45 -30.88
N ASN A 640 21.40 -64.11 -31.77
CA ASN A 640 21.22 -64.14 -33.21
C ASN A 640 22.50 -64.72 -33.82
N PRO A 641 22.45 -65.71 -34.75
CA PRO A 641 23.60 -66.38 -35.37
C PRO A 641 24.58 -65.40 -36.05
N ARG A 642 24.14 -64.16 -36.38
CA ARG A 642 24.97 -63.12 -37.02
C ARG A 642 25.70 -62.22 -36.03
N LEU A 643 25.49 -62.37 -34.73
CA LEU A 643 26.10 -61.55 -33.70
C LEU A 643 27.50 -62.09 -33.32
N LYS A 644 28.52 -61.22 -33.47
CA LYS A 644 29.86 -61.56 -33.02
C LYS A 644 30.05 -61.47 -31.50
N ARG A 645 29.22 -60.64 -30.81
CA ARG A 645 29.23 -60.43 -29.36
C ARG A 645 27.79 -60.36 -28.85
N ILE A 646 27.47 -61.09 -27.77
CA ILE A 646 26.15 -61.18 -27.17
C ILE A 646 25.95 -60.09 -26.11
N PHE A 647 27.02 -59.47 -25.64
CA PHE A 647 26.92 -58.39 -24.65
C PHE A 647 27.76 -57.18 -25.03
N ILE A 648 27.33 -56.01 -24.62
CA ILE A 648 27.98 -54.69 -24.74
C ILE A 648 28.13 -54.14 -23.34
N GLU A 649 29.31 -53.70 -22.95
CA GLU A 649 29.50 -52.93 -21.75
C GLU A 649 29.56 -51.47 -22.15
N LYS A 650 28.85 -50.62 -21.37
CA LYS A 650 28.81 -49.19 -21.61
C LYS A 650 28.88 -48.43 -20.31
N ASP A 651 29.85 -47.49 -20.26
CA ASP A 651 30.06 -46.58 -19.17
C ASP A 651 29.30 -45.27 -19.46
N PHE A 652 28.44 -44.88 -18.51
CA PHE A 652 27.73 -43.62 -18.64
C PHE A 652 28.65 -42.39 -18.52
N SER A 653 29.84 -42.50 -17.92
CA SER A 653 30.81 -41.40 -17.86
C SER A 653 31.29 -40.91 -19.23
N GLU A 654 31.28 -41.81 -20.23
CA GLU A 654 31.57 -41.50 -21.60
C GLU A 654 30.45 -40.75 -22.35
N ILE A 655 29.26 -40.64 -21.73
CA ILE A 655 28.09 -40.04 -22.36
C ILE A 655 27.95 -38.62 -21.85
N ALA A 656 28.03 -37.65 -22.76
CA ALA A 656 27.85 -36.26 -22.43
C ALA A 656 26.42 -35.95 -21.92
N ILE A 657 26.31 -35.17 -20.86
CA ILE A 657 25.06 -34.67 -20.35
C ILE A 657 24.49 -33.65 -21.36
N LYS A 658 23.27 -33.90 -21.87
CA LYS A 658 22.61 -33.06 -22.89
C LYS A 658 21.22 -32.65 -22.44
N GLY A 659 20.60 -31.76 -23.19
CA GLY A 659 19.22 -31.34 -22.91
C GLY A 659 18.22 -32.52 -22.98
N ARG A 660 17.16 -32.44 -22.20
CA ARG A 660 16.11 -33.47 -22.04
C ARG A 660 15.48 -33.97 -23.36
N ALA A 661 15.39 -33.10 -24.36
CA ALA A 661 14.83 -33.42 -25.69
C ALA A 661 15.85 -34.08 -26.66
N SER A 662 17.12 -34.24 -26.25
CA SER A 662 18.14 -34.84 -27.13
C SER A 662 17.86 -36.29 -27.38
N LYS A 663 18.18 -36.80 -28.59
CA LYS A 663 18.02 -38.22 -28.98
C LYS A 663 18.99 -39.13 -28.22
N GLY A 664 20.14 -38.65 -27.83
CA GLY A 664 21.21 -39.46 -27.24
C GLY A 664 22.10 -40.14 -28.28
N ASN A 665 22.99 -41.02 -27.80
CA ASN A 665 23.92 -41.78 -28.65
C ASN A 665 23.30 -43.11 -29.02
N LEU A 666 23.53 -43.56 -30.22
CA LEU A 666 23.10 -44.89 -30.65
C LEU A 666 23.84 -45.97 -29.83
N LEU A 667 23.11 -46.81 -29.12
CA LEU A 667 23.68 -47.91 -28.35
C LEU A 667 23.75 -49.18 -29.21
N THR A 668 22.65 -49.61 -29.79
CA THR A 668 22.57 -50.78 -30.67
C THR A 668 21.30 -50.76 -31.52
N ARG A 669 21.39 -51.39 -32.69
CA ARG A 669 20.24 -51.68 -33.54
C ARG A 669 19.65 -53.10 -33.30
N ASN A 670 20.36 -53.94 -32.52
CA ASN A 670 19.95 -55.28 -32.23
C ASN A 670 18.99 -55.30 -31.03
N PRO A 671 18.04 -56.26 -30.98
CA PRO A 671 17.15 -56.41 -29.84
C PRO A 671 17.93 -56.68 -28.56
N ILE A 672 17.50 -56.01 -27.47
CA ILE A 672 18.10 -56.15 -26.14
C ILE A 672 17.26 -57.11 -25.33
N HIS A 673 17.90 -58.18 -24.83
CA HIS A 673 17.30 -59.15 -23.93
C HIS A 673 17.25 -58.61 -22.49
N ARG A 674 18.39 -58.09 -21.98
CA ARG A 674 18.49 -57.57 -20.60
C ARG A 674 19.57 -56.50 -20.49
N ILE A 675 19.31 -55.48 -19.61
CA ILE A 675 20.32 -54.54 -19.14
C ILE A 675 20.49 -54.73 -17.63
N GLY A 676 21.71 -54.89 -17.16
CA GLY A 676 22.05 -55.01 -15.76
C GLY A 676 23.15 -54.03 -15.37
N LEU A 677 23.16 -53.59 -14.12
CA LEU A 677 24.22 -52.84 -13.53
C LEU A 677 25.47 -53.72 -13.42
N LYS A 678 26.63 -53.26 -13.91
CA LYS A 678 27.91 -53.96 -13.78
C LYS A 678 28.73 -53.43 -12.60
N SER A 679 28.82 -52.08 -12.50
CA SER A 679 29.46 -51.42 -11.37
C SER A 679 28.85 -50.05 -11.13
N HIS A 680 28.84 -49.64 -9.87
CA HIS A 680 28.49 -48.29 -9.49
C HIS A 680 29.55 -47.32 -10.04
N GLY A 681 29.11 -46.12 -10.44
CA GLY A 681 29.95 -45.11 -10.99
C GLY A 681 30.31 -44.01 -9.99
N HIS A 682 31.24 -43.16 -10.42
CA HIS A 682 31.63 -41.96 -9.68
C HIS A 682 30.89 -40.74 -10.21
N SER A 683 30.83 -39.69 -9.40
CA SER A 683 30.26 -38.39 -9.84
C SER A 683 31.11 -37.84 -11.00
N THR A 684 30.42 -37.41 -12.07
CA THR A 684 31.03 -36.74 -13.21
C THR A 684 30.90 -35.24 -13.18
N LEU A 685 30.30 -34.68 -12.12
CA LEU A 685 30.03 -33.25 -11.96
C LEU A 685 31.01 -32.57 -11.02
N GLY A 686 31.99 -33.31 -10.46
CA GLY A 686 32.91 -32.82 -9.42
C GLY A 686 32.20 -32.63 -8.06
N GLY A 687 32.95 -32.19 -7.05
CA GLY A 687 32.50 -32.03 -5.68
C GLY A 687 32.62 -33.31 -4.85
N ARG A 688 32.66 -33.17 -3.53
CA ARG A 688 32.73 -34.29 -2.59
C ARG A 688 31.34 -34.61 -2.05
N LYS A 689 31.03 -35.89 -1.88
CA LYS A 689 29.85 -36.32 -1.14
C LYS A 689 30.24 -36.34 0.33
N VAL A 690 29.57 -35.53 1.13
CA VAL A 690 29.75 -35.43 2.58
C VAL A 690 28.49 -35.94 3.25
N TRP A 691 28.63 -36.78 4.27
CA TRP A 691 27.49 -37.20 5.08
C TRP A 691 27.90 -37.26 6.54
N TYR A 692 26.95 -36.98 7.42
CA TYR A 692 27.12 -37.14 8.85
C TYR A 692 26.79 -38.57 9.27
N ASP A 693 27.73 -39.17 10.04
CA ASP A 693 27.56 -40.48 10.63
C ASP A 693 27.19 -40.27 12.11
N PRO A 694 25.92 -40.53 12.50
CA PRO A 694 25.45 -40.32 13.84
C PRO A 694 26.06 -41.30 14.87
N ASP A 695 26.50 -42.49 14.44
CA ASP A 695 27.02 -43.51 15.33
C ASP A 695 28.40 -43.17 15.86
N VAL A 696 29.21 -42.46 15.05
CA VAL A 696 30.56 -42.03 15.44
C VAL A 696 30.65 -40.49 15.59
N ASN A 697 29.54 -39.79 15.48
CA ASN A 697 29.44 -38.32 15.55
C ASN A 697 30.48 -37.59 14.68
N ARG A 698 30.64 -38.05 13.44
CA ARG A 698 31.65 -37.55 12.52
C ARG A 698 31.11 -37.28 11.12
N LEU A 699 31.64 -36.22 10.51
CA LEU A 699 31.49 -35.98 9.10
C LEU A 699 32.41 -36.87 8.29
N ASN A 700 31.84 -37.74 7.46
CA ASN A 700 32.54 -38.58 6.50
C ASN A 700 32.42 -37.98 5.10
N TYR A 701 33.40 -38.22 4.24
CA TYR A 701 33.41 -37.77 2.84
C TYR A 701 34.00 -38.86 1.92
N ASP A 702 33.61 -38.81 0.67
CA ASP A 702 34.12 -39.74 -0.36
C ASP A 702 35.51 -39.27 -0.83
N GLU A 703 36.56 -40.04 -0.58
CA GLU A 703 37.94 -39.73 -0.93
C GLU A 703 38.23 -39.84 -2.43
N HIS A 704 37.33 -40.49 -3.19
CA HIS A 704 37.50 -40.69 -4.63
C HIS A 704 36.87 -39.63 -5.52
N CYS A 705 36.34 -38.56 -4.95
CA CYS A 705 35.72 -37.48 -5.68
C CYS A 705 36.75 -36.44 -6.11
N LEU A 706 36.99 -36.33 -7.41
CA LEU A 706 37.92 -35.38 -7.99
C LEU A 706 37.33 -33.95 -8.00
N LEU A 707 38.10 -33.09 -7.38
CA LEU A 707 38.32 -31.63 -7.54
C LEU A 707 37.26 -30.72 -8.20
N TYR A 708 36.96 -29.70 -7.42
CA TYR A 708 36.43 -28.36 -7.69
C TYR A 708 36.26 -27.95 -9.17
N THR A 709 35.06 -27.66 -9.52
CA THR A 709 34.71 -26.66 -10.51
C THR A 709 34.44 -25.32 -9.80
N SER A 710 34.61 -24.19 -10.44
CA SER A 710 34.40 -22.83 -9.87
C SER A 710 33.06 -22.64 -9.14
N ASP A 711 32.04 -23.42 -9.46
CA ASP A 711 30.73 -23.39 -8.82
C ASP A 711 30.69 -24.01 -7.40
N ALA A 712 31.68 -24.84 -7.08
CA ALA A 712 31.78 -25.46 -5.74
C ALA A 712 32.49 -24.56 -4.72
N ALA A 713 33.21 -23.54 -5.16
CA ALA A 713 33.88 -22.58 -4.28
C ALA A 713 32.90 -21.51 -3.72
N ASP A 714 31.86 -21.18 -4.48
CA ASP A 714 30.83 -20.24 -4.03
C ASP A 714 29.86 -20.85 -3.02
N ASP A 715 29.60 -22.17 -3.09
CA ASP A 715 28.78 -22.89 -2.09
C ASP A 715 29.54 -23.15 -0.78
N ALA A 716 30.87 -23.14 -0.79
CA ALA A 716 31.68 -23.39 0.43
C ALA A 716 31.93 -22.15 1.28
N MET A 717 31.62 -20.96 0.80
CA MET A 717 31.73 -19.69 1.55
C MET A 717 30.43 -19.26 2.21
N ASN A 718 29.34 -20.04 2.06
CA ASN A 718 28.04 -19.79 2.67
C ASN A 718 27.60 -20.89 3.65
N VAL A 719 28.54 -21.52 4.35
CA VAL A 719 28.26 -22.42 5.47
C VAL A 719 28.81 -21.83 6.78
#